data_8a3bf8f04a76135ec437a3e735af269c
#
_entry.id   8a3bf8f04a76135ec437a3e735af269c
#
_cell.length_a   1.000
_cell.length_b   1.000
_cell.length_c   1.000
_cell.angle_alpha   90.00
_cell.angle_beta   90.00
_cell.angle_gamma   90.00
#
_symmetry.space_group_name_H-M   'P 1'
#
loop_
_entity.id
_entity.type
_entity.pdbx_description
1 polymer ?
#
loop_
_entity_poly.entity_id
_entity_poly.type
_entity_poly.pdbx_seq_one_letter_code
_entity_poly.pdbx_strand_id
1 'polypeptide(L)'
;MAKRNLYLKTTPAEEAGEKYMQALEETGGLNPQHETIETYESLGRITAEPVFAKCCSPLFNAAAMDGIAVKSADTAGASEERPLTLEEGRDYKIVDTGDPVRYPFDAVVMAEDVLETGHEGKVLITRSVPGWQHVRPIGEDIAAGEMLLPGHHKIRPVDIGVLLAGGILSLKTFKKPTVSIIPTGTEIIMPYENPSEGDIIDSNSGMFAAMVTEAGGIPHRCGIVPDDYQQIKEAVLGEIEKSDVVIINAGSSAGTEDYTVHVLREIGEVIIHGVAMKPGKPVILAVVGGKPVIGLPGYPVSAYLAFENFVEPVLRKMTGGNSLSGLTSRKTVKAVLSKRIVSSLKHREYVRVKVGKVGDKFVCAPLARGAGAAMSLVRADGFCVIPQESEGFEAGETVDVELYNDIARIENTLVSIGSHDMILDVMNDMMAERFPGMNLSGTHVGSMAGLMALLRGETVIAPTHLLDEETGEYNISYIEKIFPGEKMALIKGVDRIQGIMVKKGNPLRIKGVEDLTRVRYVNRQRGAGTRVLLDYKLKQAGITPDMIDGYDKEAATHMAVAALVASDEIDAGMGIKSAADAMGLDFVEVGTEEYDFAIRQENLELPQVRAFRQILESKEFHEKLEKMGGYGWHQAGRIVLIKG
;
A
#
# COMPACT_ATOMS: atom_id res chain seq x y z
N MET A 1 37.82 -3.51 24.94
CA MET A 1 37.11 -2.71 23.90
C MET A 1 37.03 -3.57 22.64
N ALA A 2 35.86 -4.10 22.30
CA ALA A 2 35.66 -4.82 21.04
C ALA A 2 35.97 -3.85 19.88
N LYS A 3 36.77 -4.27 18.90
CA LYS A 3 37.07 -3.48 17.71
C LYS A 3 35.76 -3.25 16.95
N ARG A 4 35.23 -2.01 16.91
CA ARG A 4 34.16 -1.62 16.02
C ARG A 4 34.61 -1.88 14.59
N ASN A 5 33.94 -2.80 13.87
CA ASN A 5 34.08 -2.95 12.43
C ASN A 5 33.35 -1.80 11.75
N LEU A 6 34.01 -0.64 11.69
CA LEU A 6 33.46 0.62 11.14
C LEU A 6 33.15 0.57 9.63
N TYR A 7 33.59 -0.46 8.90
CA TYR A 7 33.44 -0.56 7.45
C TYR A 7 32.94 -1.94 7.05
N LEU A 8 31.62 -2.09 6.91
CA LEU A 8 31.03 -3.23 6.18
C LEU A 8 31.41 -3.12 4.70
N LYS A 9 32.08 -4.15 4.18
CA LYS A 9 32.29 -4.30 2.74
C LYS A 9 30.94 -4.68 2.14
N THR A 10 30.32 -3.78 1.39
CA THR A 10 29.00 -3.99 0.81
C THR A 10 29.08 -4.59 -0.58
N THR A 11 28.17 -5.53 -0.86
CA THR A 11 27.95 -6.12 -2.19
C THR A 11 26.78 -5.41 -2.87
N PRO A 12 26.81 -5.13 -4.19
CA PRO A 12 25.64 -4.64 -4.93
C PRO A 12 24.42 -5.54 -4.69
N ALA A 13 23.21 -4.94 -4.60
CA ALA A 13 22.01 -5.68 -4.18
C ALA A 13 21.66 -6.83 -5.14
N GLU A 14 21.80 -6.63 -6.44
CA GLU A 14 21.55 -7.64 -7.47
C GLU A 14 22.54 -8.80 -7.34
N GLU A 15 23.83 -8.49 -7.28
CA GLU A 15 24.89 -9.49 -7.09
C GLU A 15 24.73 -10.28 -5.77
N ALA A 16 24.30 -9.60 -4.70
CA ALA A 16 24.04 -10.24 -3.41
C ALA A 16 22.89 -11.25 -3.51
N GLY A 17 21.80 -10.88 -4.18
CA GLY A 17 20.66 -11.75 -4.45
C GLY A 17 21.03 -12.95 -5.29
N GLU A 18 21.76 -12.75 -6.40
CA GLU A 18 22.21 -13.82 -7.30
C GLU A 18 23.11 -14.82 -6.57
N LYS A 19 24.13 -14.35 -5.85
CA LYS A 19 25.03 -15.21 -5.08
C LYS A 19 24.29 -16.01 -4.02
N TYR A 20 23.33 -15.39 -3.35
CA TYR A 20 22.55 -16.08 -2.33
C TYR A 20 21.64 -17.15 -2.92
N MET A 21 20.92 -16.83 -3.99
CA MET A 21 20.09 -17.80 -4.70
C MET A 21 20.89 -18.98 -5.22
N GLN A 22 22.09 -18.73 -5.80
CA GLN A 22 23.00 -19.76 -6.25
C GLN A 22 23.44 -20.67 -5.10
N ALA A 23 23.88 -20.11 -3.97
CA ALA A 23 24.28 -20.90 -2.80
C ALA A 23 23.15 -21.78 -2.25
N LEU A 24 21.92 -21.26 -2.25
CA LEU A 24 20.74 -22.02 -1.85
C LEU A 24 20.37 -23.12 -2.85
N GLU A 25 20.55 -22.92 -4.16
CA GLU A 25 20.36 -23.96 -5.17
C GLU A 25 21.40 -25.09 -5.01
N GLU A 26 22.67 -24.76 -4.82
CA GLU A 26 23.77 -25.72 -4.62
C GLU A 26 23.58 -26.57 -3.36
N THR A 27 23.01 -26.01 -2.29
CA THR A 27 22.72 -26.72 -1.03
C THR A 27 21.36 -27.41 -1.01
N GLY A 28 20.53 -27.25 -2.04
CA GLY A 28 19.17 -27.78 -2.09
C GLY A 28 18.15 -27.03 -1.23
N GLY A 29 18.51 -25.88 -0.67
CA GLY A 29 17.67 -25.06 0.20
C GLY A 29 16.45 -24.42 -0.50
N LEU A 30 16.44 -24.42 -1.83
CA LEU A 30 15.32 -23.94 -2.65
C LEU A 30 14.49 -25.08 -3.26
N ASN A 31 14.76 -26.36 -2.91
CA ASN A 31 14.02 -27.47 -3.49
C ASN A 31 12.53 -27.39 -3.11
N PRO A 32 11.65 -27.11 -4.08
CA PRO A 32 10.23 -26.99 -3.81
C PRO A 32 9.67 -28.34 -3.36
N GLN A 33 8.99 -28.35 -2.23
CA GLN A 33 8.24 -29.52 -1.78
C GLN A 33 6.83 -29.49 -2.35
N HIS A 34 6.23 -30.68 -2.49
CA HIS A 34 4.88 -30.83 -3.01
C HIS A 34 3.97 -31.45 -1.95
N GLU A 35 2.71 -31.10 -2.01
CA GLU A 35 1.65 -31.70 -1.18
C GLU A 35 0.39 -31.89 -2.00
N THR A 36 -0.43 -32.85 -1.60
CA THR A 36 -1.76 -33.06 -2.18
C THR A 36 -2.78 -32.38 -1.29
N ILE A 37 -3.62 -31.51 -1.87
CA ILE A 37 -4.64 -30.78 -1.15
C ILE A 37 -6.01 -30.98 -1.81
N GLU A 38 -7.08 -30.76 -1.07
CA GLU A 38 -8.44 -30.73 -1.59
C GLU A 38 -8.61 -29.57 -2.58
N THR A 39 -9.36 -29.80 -3.66
CA THR A 39 -9.60 -28.79 -4.70
C THR A 39 -10.24 -27.53 -4.14
N TYR A 40 -11.15 -27.64 -3.17
CA TYR A 40 -11.79 -26.48 -2.51
C TYR A 40 -10.80 -25.59 -1.74
N GLU A 41 -9.68 -26.13 -1.27
CA GLU A 41 -8.64 -25.42 -0.52
C GLU A 41 -7.52 -24.88 -1.40
N SER A 42 -7.63 -25.09 -2.73
CA SER A 42 -6.52 -24.83 -3.65
C SER A 42 -6.41 -23.37 -4.11
N LEU A 43 -7.31 -22.48 -3.74
CA LEU A 43 -7.28 -21.08 -4.16
C LEU A 43 -5.93 -20.42 -3.88
N GLY A 44 -5.34 -19.81 -4.92
CA GLY A 44 -4.07 -19.09 -4.84
C GLY A 44 -2.84 -19.99 -4.71
N ARG A 45 -3.02 -21.34 -4.62
CA ARG A 45 -1.92 -22.31 -4.66
C ARG A 45 -1.37 -22.43 -6.10
N ILE A 46 -0.19 -22.98 -6.24
CA ILE A 46 0.45 -23.20 -7.54
C ILE A 46 0.51 -24.70 -7.81
N THR A 47 0.04 -25.13 -8.98
CA THR A 47 0.07 -26.54 -9.40
C THR A 47 1.50 -27.05 -9.53
N ALA A 48 1.80 -28.20 -8.94
CA ALA A 48 3.12 -28.83 -9.04
C ALA A 48 3.33 -29.62 -10.34
N GLU A 49 2.23 -30.06 -10.95
CA GLU A 49 2.22 -30.84 -12.18
C GLU A 49 0.97 -30.48 -13.01
N PRO A 50 0.95 -30.78 -14.32
CA PRO A 50 -0.26 -30.62 -15.14
C PRO A 50 -1.42 -31.46 -14.60
N VAL A 51 -2.63 -30.91 -14.63
CA VAL A 51 -3.85 -31.57 -14.15
C VAL A 51 -4.73 -31.91 -15.34
N PHE A 52 -5.13 -33.17 -15.44
CA PHE A 52 -5.93 -33.70 -16.55
C PHE A 52 -7.31 -34.10 -16.05
N ALA A 53 -8.36 -33.85 -16.87
CA ALA A 53 -9.73 -34.21 -16.58
C ALA A 53 -9.89 -35.72 -16.41
N LYS A 54 -10.64 -36.14 -15.39
CA LYS A 54 -10.99 -37.54 -15.14
C LYS A 54 -12.35 -37.92 -15.75
N CYS A 55 -13.21 -36.93 -16.00
CA CYS A 55 -14.51 -37.11 -16.61
C CYS A 55 -14.82 -35.97 -17.59
N CYS A 56 -15.82 -36.20 -18.45
CA CYS A 56 -16.29 -35.19 -19.37
C CYS A 56 -17.23 -34.20 -18.67
N SER A 57 -17.35 -33.01 -19.24
CA SER A 57 -18.42 -32.06 -18.92
C SER A 57 -19.04 -31.54 -20.23
N PRO A 58 -20.34 -31.75 -20.48
CA PRO A 58 -21.27 -32.62 -19.74
C PRO A 58 -20.85 -34.09 -19.73
N LEU A 59 -21.31 -34.83 -18.70
CA LEU A 59 -21.03 -36.27 -18.54
C LEU A 59 -21.82 -37.15 -19.56
N PHE A 60 -22.83 -36.59 -20.17
CA PHE A 60 -23.75 -37.23 -21.14
C PHE A 60 -24.28 -36.16 -22.11
N ASN A 61 -24.87 -36.59 -23.22
CA ASN A 61 -25.55 -35.66 -24.10
C ASN A 61 -26.74 -35.04 -23.34
N ALA A 62 -26.78 -33.75 -23.20
CA ALA A 62 -27.74 -33.02 -22.37
C ALA A 62 -28.61 -32.09 -23.23
N ALA A 63 -29.88 -31.93 -22.87
CA ALA A 63 -30.76 -30.93 -23.45
C ALA A 63 -30.22 -29.52 -23.16
N ALA A 64 -30.08 -28.68 -24.17
CA ALA A 64 -29.65 -27.29 -24.02
C ALA A 64 -30.84 -26.36 -23.70
N MET A 65 -32.05 -26.80 -23.93
CA MET A 65 -33.30 -26.06 -23.76
C MET A 65 -34.38 -26.98 -23.19
N ASP A 66 -35.36 -26.38 -22.52
CA ASP A 66 -36.59 -27.06 -22.10
C ASP A 66 -37.44 -27.37 -23.30
N GLY A 67 -38.06 -28.56 -23.32
CA GLY A 67 -38.91 -28.98 -24.44
C GLY A 67 -39.07 -30.49 -24.56
N ILE A 68 -38.96 -31.00 -25.76
CA ILE A 68 -39.10 -32.43 -26.03
C ILE A 68 -37.90 -32.97 -26.80
N ALA A 69 -37.31 -34.05 -26.31
CA ALA A 69 -36.28 -34.81 -27.02
C ALA A 69 -36.97 -35.68 -28.09
N VAL A 70 -36.47 -35.59 -29.32
CA VAL A 70 -37.05 -36.29 -30.52
C VAL A 70 -35.96 -36.96 -31.33
N LYS A 71 -36.33 -37.86 -32.22
CA LYS A 71 -35.48 -38.27 -33.33
C LYS A 71 -35.61 -37.23 -34.44
N SER A 72 -34.54 -36.56 -34.80
CA SER A 72 -34.55 -35.51 -35.82
C SER A 72 -35.15 -36.00 -37.14
N ALA A 73 -34.87 -37.24 -37.55
CA ALA A 73 -35.39 -37.86 -38.76
C ALA A 73 -36.94 -37.96 -38.77
N ASP A 74 -37.54 -38.18 -37.60
CA ASP A 74 -38.99 -38.31 -37.46
C ASP A 74 -39.72 -36.94 -37.50
N THR A 75 -38.98 -35.82 -37.42
CA THR A 75 -39.54 -34.47 -37.54
C THR A 75 -39.54 -33.94 -38.98
N ALA A 76 -38.98 -34.69 -39.89
CA ALA A 76 -38.84 -34.28 -41.30
C ALA A 76 -40.16 -33.93 -41.93
N GLY A 77 -40.25 -32.74 -42.53
CA GLY A 77 -41.49 -32.27 -43.23
C GLY A 77 -42.48 -31.55 -42.31
N ALA A 78 -42.23 -31.44 -41.03
CA ALA A 78 -43.01 -30.60 -40.13
C ALA A 78 -42.91 -29.11 -40.54
N SER A 79 -44.06 -28.45 -40.72
CA SER A 79 -44.17 -27.03 -41.03
C SER A 79 -45.45 -26.45 -40.42
N GLU A 80 -45.63 -25.15 -40.43
CA GLU A 80 -46.88 -24.51 -40.01
C GLU A 80 -48.09 -24.96 -40.82
N GLU A 81 -47.87 -25.24 -42.11
CA GLU A 81 -48.95 -25.77 -43.01
C GLU A 81 -49.22 -27.28 -42.84
N ARG A 82 -48.21 -27.99 -42.32
CA ARG A 82 -48.23 -29.43 -42.05
C ARG A 82 -47.67 -29.76 -40.71
N PRO A 83 -48.37 -29.45 -39.60
CA PRO A 83 -47.93 -29.82 -38.28
C PRO A 83 -47.82 -31.33 -38.12
N LEU A 84 -46.82 -31.82 -37.44
CA LEU A 84 -46.62 -33.22 -37.15
C LEU A 84 -47.07 -33.54 -35.74
N THR A 85 -47.89 -34.57 -35.56
CA THR A 85 -48.34 -35.08 -34.26
C THR A 85 -47.32 -36.09 -33.74
N LEU A 86 -46.82 -35.87 -32.52
CA LEU A 86 -45.92 -36.77 -31.81
C LEU A 86 -46.62 -37.35 -30.58
N GLU A 87 -46.30 -38.60 -30.21
CA GLU A 87 -46.85 -39.32 -29.07
C GLU A 87 -45.74 -39.57 -28.00
N GLU A 88 -46.06 -39.23 -26.74
CA GLU A 88 -45.11 -39.37 -25.64
C GLU A 88 -44.68 -40.84 -25.43
N GLY A 89 -43.41 -41.03 -25.09
CA GLY A 89 -42.82 -42.34 -24.86
C GLY A 89 -42.48 -43.14 -26.13
N ARG A 90 -43.13 -42.83 -27.30
CA ARG A 90 -42.81 -43.41 -28.60
C ARG A 90 -41.99 -42.49 -29.48
N ASP A 91 -42.44 -41.23 -29.69
CA ASP A 91 -41.86 -40.27 -30.62
C ASP A 91 -41.09 -39.19 -29.93
N TYR A 92 -41.40 -38.89 -28.68
CA TYR A 92 -40.71 -37.90 -27.88
C TYR A 92 -40.65 -38.24 -26.37
N LYS A 93 -39.78 -37.54 -25.68
CA LYS A 93 -39.68 -37.48 -24.21
C LYS A 93 -39.56 -36.03 -23.76
N ILE A 94 -40.30 -35.62 -22.73
CA ILE A 94 -40.16 -34.30 -22.10
C ILE A 94 -38.77 -34.23 -21.45
N VAL A 95 -38.11 -33.12 -21.66
CA VAL A 95 -36.79 -32.82 -21.10
C VAL A 95 -36.72 -31.37 -20.64
N ASP A 96 -36.06 -31.16 -19.52
CA ASP A 96 -35.65 -29.84 -19.04
C ASP A 96 -34.19 -29.61 -19.40
N THR A 97 -33.76 -28.36 -19.37
CA THR A 97 -32.36 -27.97 -19.61
C THR A 97 -31.42 -28.75 -18.66
N GLY A 98 -30.45 -29.46 -19.23
CA GLY A 98 -29.52 -30.32 -18.49
C GLY A 98 -29.94 -31.79 -18.43
N ASP A 99 -31.18 -32.17 -18.81
CA ASP A 99 -31.62 -33.55 -18.83
C ASP A 99 -30.89 -34.39 -19.88
N PRO A 100 -30.71 -35.71 -19.65
CA PRO A 100 -30.01 -36.57 -20.58
C PRO A 100 -30.85 -36.85 -21.83
N VAL A 101 -30.31 -36.52 -23.01
CA VAL A 101 -30.83 -36.90 -24.31
C VAL A 101 -30.21 -38.24 -24.72
N ARG A 102 -30.99 -39.33 -24.55
CA ARG A 102 -30.53 -40.71 -24.77
C ARG A 102 -31.00 -41.25 -26.13
N TYR A 103 -30.18 -42.10 -26.72
CA TYR A 103 -30.57 -42.85 -27.89
C TYR A 103 -31.97 -43.50 -27.69
N PRO A 104 -32.93 -43.42 -28.66
CA PRO A 104 -32.71 -43.01 -30.05
C PRO A 104 -32.91 -41.51 -30.32
N PHE A 105 -33.15 -40.68 -29.32
CA PHE A 105 -33.33 -39.24 -29.49
C PHE A 105 -31.97 -38.56 -29.74
N ASP A 106 -31.95 -37.58 -30.66
CA ASP A 106 -30.75 -36.88 -31.11
C ASP A 106 -30.95 -35.38 -31.31
N ALA A 107 -32.14 -34.84 -31.00
CA ALA A 107 -32.43 -33.41 -31.04
C ALA A 107 -33.48 -33.02 -30.00
N VAL A 108 -33.54 -31.72 -29.65
CA VAL A 108 -34.57 -31.16 -28.78
C VAL A 108 -35.35 -30.08 -29.55
N VAL A 109 -36.69 -30.20 -29.55
CA VAL A 109 -37.61 -29.13 -29.94
C VAL A 109 -37.90 -28.30 -28.70
N MET A 110 -37.70 -26.97 -28.77
CA MET A 110 -37.95 -26.07 -27.64
C MET A 110 -39.44 -26.07 -27.25
N ALA A 111 -39.73 -25.85 -25.98
CA ALA A 111 -41.06 -25.81 -25.43
C ALA A 111 -41.99 -24.81 -26.18
N GLU A 112 -41.41 -23.68 -26.63
CA GLU A 112 -42.13 -22.64 -27.39
C GLU A 112 -42.56 -23.09 -28.79
N ASP A 113 -41.90 -24.09 -29.36
CA ASP A 113 -42.22 -24.66 -30.69
C ASP A 113 -43.13 -25.90 -30.59
N VAL A 114 -43.58 -26.25 -29.38
CA VAL A 114 -44.47 -27.38 -29.10
C VAL A 114 -45.88 -26.88 -28.81
N LEU A 115 -46.87 -27.39 -29.57
CA LEU A 115 -48.28 -27.03 -29.42
C LEU A 115 -49.07 -28.19 -28.79
N GLU A 116 -49.96 -27.87 -27.85
CA GLU A 116 -50.83 -28.82 -27.20
C GLU A 116 -51.99 -29.26 -28.19
N THR A 117 -52.31 -30.54 -28.24
CA THR A 117 -53.38 -31.06 -29.07
C THR A 117 -54.74 -31.17 -28.35
N GLY A 118 -54.78 -30.94 -27.02
CA GLY A 118 -55.94 -31.25 -26.19
C GLY A 118 -56.11 -32.76 -25.89
N HIS A 119 -55.20 -33.60 -26.39
CA HIS A 119 -55.16 -35.04 -26.09
C HIS A 119 -53.95 -35.35 -25.23
N GLU A 120 -54.16 -36.02 -24.11
CA GLU A 120 -53.07 -36.37 -23.18
C GLU A 120 -51.99 -37.21 -23.90
N GLY A 121 -50.72 -36.83 -23.68
CA GLY A 121 -49.58 -37.49 -24.29
C GLY A 121 -49.33 -37.19 -25.76
N LYS A 122 -50.09 -36.29 -26.41
CA LYS A 122 -49.86 -35.89 -27.80
C LYS A 122 -49.59 -34.42 -27.96
N VAL A 123 -48.56 -34.10 -28.74
CA VAL A 123 -48.18 -32.74 -29.07
C VAL A 123 -48.03 -32.53 -30.56
N LEU A 124 -48.10 -31.29 -31.01
CA LEU A 124 -47.82 -30.87 -32.38
C LEU A 124 -46.55 -30.09 -32.47
N ILE A 125 -45.76 -30.37 -33.49
CA ILE A 125 -44.59 -29.53 -33.85
C ILE A 125 -44.83 -28.94 -35.25
N THR A 126 -44.42 -27.67 -35.43
CA THR A 126 -44.60 -26.94 -36.70
C THR A 126 -43.26 -26.70 -37.42
N ARG A 127 -42.17 -27.25 -36.90
CA ARG A 127 -40.84 -27.16 -37.51
C ARG A 127 -40.10 -28.49 -37.39
N SER A 128 -39.34 -28.81 -38.44
CA SER A 128 -38.37 -29.89 -38.39
C SER A 128 -37.10 -29.40 -37.69
N VAL A 129 -36.44 -30.28 -36.94
CA VAL A 129 -35.18 -30.00 -36.27
C VAL A 129 -34.06 -30.88 -36.85
N PRO A 130 -32.90 -30.32 -37.19
CA PRO A 130 -31.75 -31.12 -37.58
C PRO A 130 -31.18 -31.90 -36.39
N GLY A 131 -30.49 -32.99 -36.69
CA GLY A 131 -29.77 -33.76 -35.65
C GLY A 131 -28.82 -32.89 -34.84
N TRP A 132 -28.77 -33.11 -33.53
CA TRP A 132 -28.00 -32.40 -32.55
C TRP A 132 -28.48 -30.96 -32.23
N GLN A 133 -29.57 -30.52 -32.81
CA GLN A 133 -30.11 -29.20 -32.45
C GLN A 133 -30.54 -29.20 -30.99
N HIS A 134 -30.10 -28.19 -30.25
CA HIS A 134 -30.34 -27.99 -28.81
C HIS A 134 -29.92 -29.18 -27.94
N VAL A 135 -28.92 -29.95 -28.39
CA VAL A 135 -28.23 -30.99 -27.60
C VAL A 135 -26.81 -30.57 -27.38
N ARG A 136 -26.43 -30.50 -26.12
CA ARG A 136 -25.02 -30.34 -25.72
C ARG A 136 -24.37 -31.72 -25.70
N PRO A 137 -23.41 -32.00 -26.59
CA PRO A 137 -22.76 -33.30 -26.61
C PRO A 137 -21.89 -33.55 -25.38
N ILE A 138 -21.75 -34.84 -25.06
CA ILE A 138 -20.78 -35.26 -24.02
C ILE A 138 -19.38 -34.68 -24.31
N GLY A 139 -18.78 -34.05 -23.30
CA GLY A 139 -17.45 -33.50 -23.44
C GLY A 139 -17.34 -32.21 -24.26
N GLU A 140 -18.45 -31.51 -24.50
CA GLU A 140 -18.50 -30.24 -25.24
C GLU A 140 -17.56 -29.18 -24.62
N ASP A 141 -17.51 -29.11 -23.28
CA ASP A 141 -16.71 -28.15 -22.52
C ASP A 141 -15.37 -28.76 -22.05
N ILE A 142 -15.45 -29.98 -21.48
CA ILE A 142 -14.29 -30.70 -20.98
C ILE A 142 -14.34 -32.15 -21.46
N ALA A 143 -13.32 -32.61 -22.19
CA ALA A 143 -13.15 -34.01 -22.53
C ALA A 143 -12.30 -34.75 -21.51
N ALA A 144 -12.68 -35.96 -21.12
CA ALA A 144 -11.84 -36.80 -20.23
C ALA A 144 -10.45 -37.02 -20.83
N GLY A 145 -9.39 -36.78 -20.06
CA GLY A 145 -8.00 -36.82 -20.51
C GLY A 145 -7.48 -35.49 -21.05
N GLU A 146 -8.31 -34.47 -21.19
CA GLU A 146 -7.87 -33.11 -21.55
C GLU A 146 -7.11 -32.45 -20.40
N MET A 147 -6.10 -31.64 -20.72
CA MET A 147 -5.37 -30.85 -19.72
C MET A 147 -6.24 -29.66 -19.27
N LEU A 148 -6.60 -29.65 -17.99
CA LEU A 148 -7.36 -28.56 -17.38
C LEU A 148 -6.46 -27.40 -16.96
N LEU A 149 -5.33 -27.70 -16.31
CA LEU A 149 -4.35 -26.72 -15.87
C LEU A 149 -2.93 -27.20 -16.15
N PRO A 150 -2.01 -26.34 -16.59
CA PRO A 150 -0.60 -26.68 -16.69
C PRO A 150 0.06 -26.72 -15.29
N GLY A 151 1.25 -27.26 -15.20
CA GLY A 151 2.12 -27.08 -14.02
C GLY A 151 2.51 -25.61 -13.84
N HIS A 152 2.84 -25.21 -12.62
CA HIS A 152 3.20 -23.83 -12.25
C HIS A 152 2.08 -22.78 -12.50
N HIS A 153 0.82 -23.23 -12.54
CA HIS A 153 -0.34 -22.35 -12.66
C HIS A 153 -0.84 -21.91 -11.28
N LYS A 154 -1.02 -20.60 -11.08
CA LYS A 154 -1.66 -20.06 -9.87
C LYS A 154 -3.17 -20.22 -9.98
N ILE A 155 -3.74 -21.05 -9.13
CA ILE A 155 -5.16 -21.43 -9.15
C ILE A 155 -6.05 -20.24 -8.79
N ARG A 156 -7.00 -19.94 -9.67
CA ARG A 156 -8.01 -18.88 -9.56
C ARG A 156 -9.37 -19.48 -9.17
N PRO A 157 -10.36 -18.67 -8.77
CA PRO A 157 -11.71 -19.17 -8.46
C PRO A 157 -12.35 -19.99 -9.59
N VAL A 158 -12.21 -19.54 -10.85
CA VAL A 158 -12.77 -20.23 -12.03
C VAL A 158 -12.12 -21.60 -12.25
N ASP A 159 -10.82 -21.71 -11.96
CA ASP A 159 -10.06 -22.95 -12.12
C ASP A 159 -10.59 -24.03 -11.17
N ILE A 160 -11.02 -23.67 -9.95
CA ILE A 160 -11.66 -24.60 -9.01
C ILE A 160 -12.95 -25.20 -9.61
N GLY A 161 -13.78 -24.36 -10.23
CA GLY A 161 -14.99 -24.83 -10.90
C GLY A 161 -14.68 -25.84 -12.01
N VAL A 162 -13.71 -25.52 -12.86
CA VAL A 162 -13.27 -26.39 -13.98
C VAL A 162 -12.66 -27.70 -13.47
N LEU A 163 -11.81 -27.64 -12.41
CA LEU A 163 -11.25 -28.85 -11.79
C LEU A 163 -12.33 -29.79 -11.27
N LEU A 164 -13.31 -29.26 -10.54
CA LEU A 164 -14.42 -30.06 -10.01
C LEU A 164 -15.30 -30.63 -11.12
N ALA A 165 -15.61 -29.84 -12.16
CA ALA A 165 -16.36 -30.30 -13.32
C ALA A 165 -15.63 -31.43 -14.10
N GLY A 166 -14.28 -31.36 -14.13
CA GLY A 166 -13.43 -32.40 -14.68
C GLY A 166 -13.15 -33.59 -13.75
N GLY A 167 -13.80 -33.65 -12.56
CA GLY A 167 -13.72 -34.76 -11.61
C GLY A 167 -12.45 -34.75 -10.75
N ILE A 168 -11.83 -33.59 -10.56
CA ILE A 168 -10.60 -33.45 -9.75
C ILE A 168 -11.00 -32.98 -8.35
N LEU A 169 -10.98 -33.89 -7.38
CA LEU A 169 -11.31 -33.61 -5.98
C LEU A 169 -10.09 -33.18 -5.16
N SER A 170 -8.90 -33.62 -5.59
CA SER A 170 -7.61 -33.24 -4.98
C SER A 170 -6.55 -33.15 -6.06
N LEU A 171 -5.53 -32.31 -5.82
CA LEU A 171 -4.44 -32.10 -6.76
C LEU A 171 -3.13 -31.82 -6.04
N LYS A 172 -2.01 -32.04 -6.74
CA LYS A 172 -0.69 -31.69 -6.21
C LYS A 172 -0.36 -30.23 -6.43
N THR A 173 0.04 -29.58 -5.38
CA THR A 173 0.50 -28.19 -5.39
C THR A 173 1.88 -28.08 -4.75
N PHE A 174 2.58 -26.99 -5.01
CA PHE A 174 3.76 -26.65 -4.24
C PHE A 174 3.36 -26.40 -2.78
N LYS A 175 4.12 -26.98 -1.84
CA LYS A 175 3.90 -26.77 -0.41
C LYS A 175 4.23 -25.34 -0.02
N LYS A 176 3.44 -24.76 0.88
CA LYS A 176 3.75 -23.46 1.46
C LYS A 176 4.95 -23.59 2.41
N PRO A 177 6.05 -22.84 2.22
CA PRO A 177 7.18 -22.88 3.14
C PRO A 177 6.79 -22.29 4.49
N THR A 178 7.24 -22.92 5.56
CA THR A 178 7.13 -22.38 6.92
C THR A 178 8.30 -21.44 7.19
N VAL A 179 8.01 -20.24 7.71
CA VAL A 179 9.01 -19.20 7.96
C VAL A 179 8.99 -18.82 9.43
N SER A 180 10.06 -19.14 10.17
CA SER A 180 10.24 -18.64 11.53
C SER A 180 10.78 -17.23 11.54
N ILE A 181 10.20 -16.38 12.37
CA ILE A 181 10.55 -14.97 12.54
C ILE A 181 11.01 -14.78 13.97
N ILE A 182 12.30 -14.53 14.17
CA ILE A 182 12.96 -14.38 15.46
C ILE A 182 13.27 -12.89 15.69
N PRO A 183 12.47 -12.15 16.47
CA PRO A 183 12.85 -10.81 16.91
C PRO A 183 13.96 -10.89 17.95
N THR A 184 15.02 -10.10 17.79
CA THR A 184 16.11 -10.01 18.78
C THR A 184 16.30 -8.57 19.24
N GLY A 185 16.63 -8.41 20.51
CA GLY A 185 16.89 -7.11 21.15
C GLY A 185 16.48 -7.15 22.61
N THR A 186 17.33 -6.69 23.50
CA THR A 186 17.03 -6.58 24.93
C THR A 186 16.03 -5.48 25.24
N GLU A 187 15.97 -4.46 24.36
CA GLU A 187 15.03 -3.34 24.41
C GLU A 187 13.66 -3.66 23.78
N ILE A 188 13.52 -4.80 23.12
CA ILE A 188 12.28 -5.14 22.40
C ILE A 188 11.26 -5.71 23.39
N ILE A 189 10.01 -5.21 23.28
CA ILE A 189 8.86 -5.70 24.08
C ILE A 189 7.70 -6.10 23.15
N MET A 190 6.79 -6.92 23.67
CA MET A 190 5.60 -7.32 22.93
C MET A 190 4.58 -6.19 22.83
N PRO A 191 3.77 -6.11 21.74
CA PRO A 191 2.83 -5.00 21.51
C PRO A 191 1.74 -4.82 22.59
N TYR A 192 1.49 -5.84 23.41
CA TYR A 192 0.50 -5.79 24.49
C TYR A 192 1.09 -5.39 25.85
N GLU A 193 2.39 -5.18 25.93
CA GLU A 193 3.09 -4.71 27.12
C GLU A 193 3.11 -3.18 27.16
N ASN A 194 3.14 -2.61 28.37
CA ASN A 194 3.24 -1.17 28.53
C ASN A 194 4.70 -0.73 28.41
N PRO A 195 5.04 0.10 27.42
CA PRO A 195 6.42 0.52 27.22
C PRO A 195 6.91 1.46 28.32
N SER A 196 8.13 1.25 28.77
CA SER A 196 8.92 2.13 29.62
C SER A 196 9.94 2.91 28.76
N GLU A 197 10.63 3.87 29.36
CA GLU A 197 11.71 4.58 28.68
C GLU A 197 12.85 3.63 28.27
N GLY A 198 13.14 3.59 26.98
CA GLY A 198 14.12 2.68 26.37
C GLY A 198 13.52 1.47 25.66
N ASP A 199 12.24 1.12 25.93
CA ASP A 199 11.58 0.00 25.30
C ASP A 199 11.12 0.32 23.87
N ILE A 200 11.22 -0.68 22.98
CA ILE A 200 10.76 -0.61 21.60
C ILE A 200 9.74 -1.72 21.37
N ILE A 201 8.55 -1.34 20.92
CA ILE A 201 7.48 -2.30 20.60
C ILE A 201 7.86 -3.10 19.34
N ASP A 202 7.78 -4.45 19.40
CA ASP A 202 7.96 -5.32 18.24
C ASP A 202 6.83 -5.14 17.22
N SER A 203 7.07 -4.29 16.24
CA SER A 203 6.18 -4.09 15.09
C SER A 203 6.63 -4.87 13.85
N ASN A 204 7.93 -5.16 13.75
CA ASN A 204 8.51 -5.78 12.56
C ASN A 204 8.09 -7.24 12.40
N SER A 205 8.03 -8.04 13.46
CA SER A 205 7.62 -9.44 13.36
C SER A 205 6.18 -9.57 12.84
N GLY A 206 5.29 -8.64 13.21
CA GLY A 206 3.94 -8.54 12.67
C GLY A 206 3.92 -8.21 11.18
N MET A 207 4.74 -7.23 10.76
CA MET A 207 4.90 -6.85 9.36
C MET A 207 5.45 -8.02 8.53
N PHE A 208 6.51 -8.69 9.00
CA PHE A 208 7.07 -9.85 8.29
C PHE A 208 6.09 -11.00 8.19
N ALA A 209 5.31 -11.29 9.24
CA ALA A 209 4.29 -12.33 9.18
C ALA A 209 3.26 -12.06 8.09
N ALA A 210 2.83 -10.80 7.93
CA ALA A 210 1.94 -10.40 6.85
C ALA A 210 2.60 -10.56 5.47
N MET A 211 3.86 -10.10 5.31
CA MET A 211 4.62 -10.21 4.07
C MET A 211 4.90 -11.67 3.68
N VAL A 212 5.21 -12.55 4.65
CA VAL A 212 5.35 -14.00 4.42
C VAL A 212 4.04 -14.60 3.90
N THR A 213 2.91 -14.23 4.50
CA THR A 213 1.58 -14.71 4.06
C THR A 213 1.27 -14.25 2.62
N GLU A 214 1.55 -13.00 2.29
CA GLU A 214 1.37 -12.43 0.96
C GLU A 214 2.27 -13.12 -0.08
N ALA A 215 3.51 -13.46 0.31
CA ALA A 215 4.44 -14.23 -0.53
C ALA A 215 4.09 -15.73 -0.65
N GLY A 216 3.04 -16.20 0.01
CA GLY A 216 2.54 -17.57 -0.04
C GLY A 216 3.16 -18.53 0.97
N GLY A 217 3.89 -18.05 1.96
CA GLY A 217 4.44 -18.82 3.07
C GLY A 217 3.50 -18.91 4.29
N ILE A 218 3.91 -19.68 5.29
CA ILE A 218 3.25 -19.81 6.60
C ILE A 218 4.16 -19.18 7.64
N PRO A 219 3.80 -18.02 8.23
CA PRO A 219 4.64 -17.37 9.23
C PRO A 219 4.51 -18.04 10.60
N HIS A 220 5.64 -18.20 11.27
CA HIS A 220 5.73 -18.56 12.68
C HIS A 220 6.49 -17.46 13.43
N ARG A 221 5.78 -16.67 14.24
CA ARG A 221 6.40 -15.65 15.09
C ARG A 221 6.94 -16.28 16.36
N CYS A 222 8.25 -16.21 16.56
CA CYS A 222 8.92 -16.69 17.75
C CYS A 222 8.79 -15.66 18.90
N GLY A 223 9.12 -16.08 20.12
CA GLY A 223 9.33 -15.15 21.23
C GLY A 223 10.55 -14.24 20.99
N ILE A 224 10.57 -13.10 21.68
CA ILE A 224 11.71 -12.17 21.63
C ILE A 224 12.93 -12.85 22.26
N VAL A 225 14.06 -12.80 21.56
CA VAL A 225 15.33 -13.35 22.03
C VAL A 225 16.23 -12.17 22.45
N PRO A 226 16.74 -12.13 23.68
CA PRO A 226 17.69 -11.10 24.11
C PRO A 226 18.97 -11.09 23.26
N ASP A 227 19.70 -9.97 23.25
CA ASP A 227 20.99 -9.85 22.59
C ASP A 227 22.08 -10.63 23.34
N ASP A 228 21.93 -11.95 23.33
CA ASP A 228 22.87 -12.90 23.92
C ASP A 228 23.28 -13.95 22.89
N TYR A 229 24.58 -14.17 22.75
CA TYR A 229 25.14 -15.07 21.74
C TYR A 229 24.57 -16.48 21.79
N GLN A 230 24.50 -17.05 22.99
CA GLN A 230 24.06 -18.44 23.17
C GLN A 230 22.56 -18.59 22.92
N GLN A 231 21.75 -17.64 23.39
CA GLN A 231 20.31 -17.66 23.20
C GLN A 231 19.93 -17.48 21.72
N ILE A 232 20.60 -16.57 21.00
CA ILE A 232 20.39 -16.40 19.55
C ILE A 232 20.76 -17.69 18.83
N LYS A 233 21.90 -18.32 19.17
CA LYS A 233 22.31 -19.58 18.56
C LYS A 233 21.31 -20.69 18.78
N GLU A 234 20.85 -20.88 20.00
CA GLU A 234 19.86 -21.91 20.35
C GLU A 234 18.51 -21.67 19.66
N ALA A 235 18.06 -20.42 19.59
CA ALA A 235 16.84 -20.05 18.88
C ALA A 235 16.93 -20.38 17.38
N VAL A 236 18.02 -19.99 16.71
CA VAL A 236 18.20 -20.29 15.29
C VAL A 236 18.26 -21.80 15.04
N LEU A 237 19.04 -22.57 15.81
CA LEU A 237 19.14 -24.00 15.66
C LEU A 237 17.81 -24.72 15.92
N GLY A 238 17.06 -24.26 16.94
CA GLY A 238 15.75 -24.82 17.24
C GLY A 238 14.68 -24.52 16.17
N GLU A 239 14.74 -23.35 15.55
CA GLU A 239 13.77 -22.98 14.52
C GLU A 239 14.13 -23.51 13.13
N ILE A 240 15.42 -23.71 12.81
CA ILE A 240 15.84 -24.31 11.54
C ILE A 240 15.36 -25.77 11.39
N GLU A 241 15.16 -26.49 12.50
CA GLU A 241 14.60 -27.84 12.47
C GLU A 241 13.11 -27.86 12.10
N LYS A 242 12.36 -26.84 12.49
CA LYS A 242 10.90 -26.75 12.36
C LYS A 242 10.43 -25.99 11.12
N SER A 243 11.29 -25.16 10.56
CA SER A 243 10.93 -24.23 9.48
C SER A 243 11.80 -24.42 8.24
N ASP A 244 11.27 -24.01 7.10
CA ASP A 244 11.95 -24.03 5.82
C ASP A 244 12.86 -22.81 5.63
N VAL A 245 12.51 -21.68 6.25
CA VAL A 245 13.23 -20.40 6.23
C VAL A 245 13.26 -19.80 7.64
N VAL A 246 14.36 -19.18 8.03
CA VAL A 246 14.46 -18.43 9.29
C VAL A 246 14.83 -16.99 9.01
N ILE A 247 14.04 -16.07 9.57
CA ILE A 247 14.30 -14.63 9.56
C ILE A 247 14.72 -14.22 10.98
N ILE A 248 15.85 -13.54 11.10
CA ILE A 248 16.31 -12.92 12.34
C ILE A 248 16.14 -11.42 12.17
N ASN A 249 15.29 -10.80 12.97
CA ASN A 249 15.16 -9.36 13.01
C ASN A 249 16.05 -8.80 14.12
N ALA A 250 17.26 -8.46 13.76
CA ALA A 250 18.30 -8.00 14.67
C ALA A 250 18.67 -6.55 14.41
N GLY A 251 19.20 -5.89 15.41
CA GLY A 251 19.97 -4.65 15.24
C GLY A 251 21.28 -4.91 14.49
N SER A 252 21.20 -5.36 13.25
CA SER A 252 22.36 -5.75 12.41
C SER A 252 23.23 -4.55 12.01
N SER A 253 23.36 -3.56 12.87
CA SER A 253 24.22 -2.40 12.65
C SER A 253 25.63 -2.66 13.19
N ALA A 254 26.59 -1.80 12.84
CA ALA A 254 27.98 -1.84 13.34
C ALA A 254 28.09 -1.60 14.87
N GLY A 255 27.08 -2.02 15.65
CA GLY A 255 27.07 -1.98 17.10
C GLY A 255 28.07 -2.94 17.72
N THR A 256 28.45 -2.71 18.96
CA THR A 256 29.39 -3.55 19.71
C THR A 256 28.78 -4.91 20.11
N GLU A 257 27.47 -5.11 19.92
CA GLU A 257 26.68 -6.25 20.40
C GLU A 257 25.95 -7.01 19.28
N ASP A 258 26.40 -6.88 18.02
CA ASP A 258 25.82 -7.64 16.90
C ASP A 258 26.37 -9.06 16.88
N TYR A 259 25.75 -9.94 17.67
CA TYR A 259 26.14 -11.34 17.74
C TYR A 259 25.63 -12.16 16.54
N THR A 260 24.64 -11.69 15.81
CA THR A 260 23.95 -12.45 14.75
C THR A 260 24.90 -12.98 13.70
N VAL A 261 25.75 -12.14 13.13
CA VAL A 261 26.71 -12.57 12.09
C VAL A 261 27.74 -13.57 12.63
N HIS A 262 28.15 -13.42 13.89
CA HIS A 262 29.11 -14.34 14.51
C HIS A 262 28.48 -15.70 14.79
N VAL A 263 27.25 -15.72 15.28
CA VAL A 263 26.47 -16.96 15.46
C VAL A 263 26.30 -17.66 14.12
N LEU A 264 25.87 -16.95 13.09
CA LEU A 264 25.62 -17.54 11.77
C LEU A 264 26.90 -18.10 11.11
N ARG A 265 28.07 -17.49 11.36
CA ARG A 265 29.36 -18.02 10.90
C ARG A 265 29.81 -19.28 11.64
N GLU A 266 29.37 -19.46 12.89
CA GLU A 266 29.68 -20.67 13.64
C GLU A 266 28.82 -21.86 13.24
N ILE A 267 27.50 -21.61 12.98
CA ILE A 267 26.53 -22.69 12.73
C ILE A 267 26.24 -22.95 11.26
N GLY A 268 26.80 -22.13 10.34
CA GLY A 268 26.55 -22.22 8.91
C GLY A 268 27.53 -21.40 8.08
N GLU A 269 27.12 -21.09 6.86
CA GLU A 269 27.88 -20.27 5.92
C GLU A 269 27.21 -18.92 5.71
N VAL A 270 27.93 -17.83 5.96
CA VAL A 270 27.49 -16.45 5.67
C VAL A 270 27.95 -16.09 4.26
N ILE A 271 27.03 -16.04 3.32
CA ILE A 271 27.27 -15.72 1.91
C ILE A 271 27.49 -14.21 1.73
N ILE A 272 26.61 -13.39 2.35
CA ILE A 272 26.66 -11.93 2.27
C ILE A 272 26.52 -11.36 3.68
N HIS A 273 27.38 -10.36 3.98
CA HIS A 273 27.23 -9.50 5.16
C HIS A 273 27.40 -8.06 4.71
N GLY A 274 26.28 -7.36 4.52
CA GLY A 274 26.20 -5.99 4.04
C GLY A 274 25.94 -5.88 2.54
N VAL A 275 24.92 -5.09 2.20
CA VAL A 275 24.46 -4.84 0.84
C VAL A 275 24.57 -3.35 0.51
N ALA A 276 24.94 -3.02 -0.73
CA ALA A 276 25.06 -1.65 -1.22
C ALA A 276 23.68 -1.04 -1.53
N MET A 277 22.76 -1.04 -0.55
CA MET A 277 21.43 -0.46 -0.64
C MET A 277 21.16 0.52 0.49
N LYS A 278 20.28 1.46 0.28
CA LYS A 278 19.87 2.47 1.25
C LYS A 278 18.36 2.77 1.13
N PRO A 279 17.60 2.63 2.24
CA PRO A 279 17.98 1.98 3.49
C PRO A 279 18.10 0.45 3.34
N GLY A 280 18.72 -0.24 4.31
CA GLY A 280 18.83 -1.70 4.32
C GLY A 280 20.26 -2.24 4.16
N LYS A 281 21.29 -1.39 4.36
CA LYS A 281 22.70 -1.79 4.25
C LYS A 281 23.08 -3.05 5.06
N PRO A 282 22.68 -3.20 6.35
CA PRO A 282 23.18 -4.28 7.20
C PRO A 282 22.32 -5.57 7.08
N VAL A 283 22.21 -6.13 5.90
CA VAL A 283 21.56 -7.42 5.66
C VAL A 283 22.60 -8.55 5.78
N ILE A 284 22.21 -9.68 6.37
CA ILE A 284 22.99 -10.91 6.44
C ILE A 284 22.24 -11.99 5.67
N LEU A 285 22.90 -12.62 4.69
CA LEU A 285 22.37 -13.76 3.93
C LEU A 285 23.24 -14.95 4.25
N ALA A 286 22.65 -15.98 4.88
CA ALA A 286 23.36 -17.17 5.33
C ALA A 286 22.61 -18.46 4.97
N VAL A 287 23.33 -19.56 4.95
CA VAL A 287 22.82 -20.92 4.78
C VAL A 287 23.19 -21.73 6.02
N VAL A 288 22.20 -22.30 6.70
CA VAL A 288 22.40 -23.14 7.88
C VAL A 288 21.68 -24.46 7.68
N GLY A 289 22.41 -25.57 7.75
CA GLY A 289 21.84 -26.89 7.48
C GLY A 289 21.20 -27.04 6.10
N GLY A 290 21.70 -26.31 5.11
CA GLY A 290 21.14 -26.25 3.75
C GLY A 290 19.92 -25.36 3.61
N LYS A 291 19.44 -24.68 4.66
CA LYS A 291 18.25 -23.83 4.63
C LYS A 291 18.59 -22.34 4.69
N PRO A 292 17.74 -21.47 4.09
CA PRO A 292 17.95 -20.02 4.13
C PRO A 292 17.75 -19.44 5.53
N VAL A 293 18.74 -18.66 5.98
CA VAL A 293 18.68 -17.84 7.20
C VAL A 293 19.05 -16.42 6.84
N ILE A 294 18.13 -15.48 7.11
CA ILE A 294 18.25 -14.11 6.66
C ILE A 294 18.18 -13.16 7.86
N GLY A 295 19.27 -12.42 8.10
CA GLY A 295 19.32 -11.35 9.09
C GLY A 295 18.83 -10.04 8.50
N LEU A 296 17.71 -9.52 9.01
CA LEU A 296 17.09 -8.28 8.57
C LEU A 296 17.32 -7.14 9.56
N PRO A 297 17.51 -5.89 9.07
CA PRO A 297 17.71 -4.72 9.92
C PRO A 297 16.52 -4.43 10.86
N GLY A 298 16.78 -3.87 12.03
CA GLY A 298 15.74 -3.49 13.01
C GLY A 298 14.87 -2.29 12.58
N TYR A 299 15.37 -1.36 11.78
CA TYR A 299 14.57 -0.21 11.32
C TYR A 299 13.51 -0.62 10.29
N PRO A 300 12.21 -0.24 10.47
CA PRO A 300 11.09 -0.77 9.69
C PRO A 300 11.23 -0.64 8.18
N VAL A 301 11.69 0.51 7.67
CA VAL A 301 11.85 0.73 6.22
C VAL A 301 12.99 -0.12 5.65
N SER A 302 14.09 -0.24 6.41
CA SER A 302 15.21 -1.11 6.04
C SER A 302 14.78 -2.58 6.01
N ALA A 303 14.03 -2.99 7.03
CA ALA A 303 13.47 -4.32 7.21
C ALA A 303 12.54 -4.70 6.05
N TYR A 304 11.60 -3.82 5.72
CA TYR A 304 10.65 -3.99 4.61
C TYR A 304 11.37 -4.20 3.28
N LEU A 305 12.29 -3.30 2.92
CA LEU A 305 13.04 -3.39 1.65
C LEU A 305 13.97 -4.60 1.59
N ALA A 306 14.59 -4.95 2.71
CA ALA A 306 15.45 -6.13 2.77
C ALA A 306 14.63 -7.42 2.62
N PHE A 307 13.41 -7.48 3.18
CA PHE A 307 12.49 -8.60 2.96
C PHE A 307 12.12 -8.72 1.48
N GLU A 308 11.68 -7.65 0.84
CA GLU A 308 11.30 -7.65 -0.58
C GLU A 308 12.45 -8.09 -1.50
N ASN A 309 13.68 -7.66 -1.19
CA ASN A 309 14.83 -7.97 -2.04
C ASN A 309 15.41 -9.38 -1.82
N PHE A 310 15.29 -9.95 -0.61
CA PHE A 310 16.04 -11.17 -0.26
C PHE A 310 15.18 -12.31 0.30
N VAL A 311 14.04 -12.03 0.95
CA VAL A 311 13.17 -13.08 1.49
C VAL A 311 12.09 -13.46 0.48
N GLU A 312 11.41 -12.48 -0.10
CA GLU A 312 10.32 -12.72 -1.04
C GLU A 312 10.77 -13.57 -2.26
N PRO A 313 11.93 -13.32 -2.92
CA PRO A 313 12.41 -14.17 -4.01
C PRO A 313 12.61 -15.64 -3.61
N VAL A 314 13.13 -15.89 -2.40
CA VAL A 314 13.30 -17.24 -1.85
C VAL A 314 11.93 -17.92 -1.69
N LEU A 315 10.97 -17.26 -1.05
CA LEU A 315 9.63 -17.81 -0.84
C LEU A 315 8.91 -18.09 -2.16
N ARG A 316 9.00 -17.17 -3.14
CA ARG A 316 8.41 -17.34 -4.47
C ARG A 316 8.99 -18.56 -5.20
N LYS A 317 10.31 -18.77 -5.13
CA LYS A 317 10.96 -19.93 -5.71
C LYS A 317 10.48 -21.23 -5.06
N MET A 318 10.40 -21.25 -3.73
CA MET A 318 9.94 -22.42 -2.96
C MET A 318 8.46 -22.76 -3.22
N THR A 319 7.63 -21.77 -3.50
CA THR A 319 6.20 -21.96 -3.85
C THR A 319 5.95 -22.25 -5.33
N GLY A 320 7.01 -22.44 -6.13
CA GLY A 320 6.89 -22.73 -7.57
C GLY A 320 6.59 -21.51 -8.45
N GLY A 321 6.66 -20.31 -7.90
CA GLY A 321 6.52 -19.06 -8.67
C GLY A 321 7.81 -18.69 -9.41
N ASN A 322 7.72 -17.79 -10.40
CA ASN A 322 8.87 -17.23 -11.06
C ASN A 322 9.64 -16.31 -10.10
N SER A 323 10.90 -16.61 -9.84
CA SER A 323 11.76 -15.87 -8.92
C SER A 323 12.11 -14.44 -9.36
N LEU A 324 11.80 -14.07 -10.61
CA LEU A 324 12.17 -12.77 -11.20
C LEU A 324 11.25 -11.59 -10.80
N SER A 325 10.26 -11.79 -9.92
CA SER A 325 9.21 -10.80 -9.73
C SER A 325 9.05 -10.24 -8.32
N GLY A 326 10.11 -10.04 -7.55
CA GLY A 326 10.04 -9.19 -6.36
C GLY A 326 9.66 -7.75 -6.76
N LEU A 327 10.60 -6.84 -6.75
CA LEU A 327 10.42 -5.45 -7.20
C LEU A 327 10.11 -5.31 -8.71
N THR A 328 10.48 -6.30 -9.54
CA THR A 328 10.36 -6.26 -11.01
C THR A 328 8.94 -6.45 -11.55
N SER A 329 7.94 -6.78 -10.74
CA SER A 329 6.53 -6.90 -11.19
C SER A 329 5.70 -5.63 -10.99
N ARG A 330 6.26 -4.61 -10.35
CA ARG A 330 5.55 -3.36 -10.12
C ARG A 330 5.39 -2.58 -11.41
N LYS A 331 4.21 -1.97 -11.59
CA LYS A 331 4.00 -1.02 -12.69
C LYS A 331 4.91 0.17 -12.47
N THR A 332 5.64 0.54 -13.51
CA THR A 332 6.51 1.72 -13.51
C THR A 332 5.85 2.85 -14.29
N VAL A 333 5.88 4.05 -13.73
CA VAL A 333 5.44 5.27 -14.40
C VAL A 333 6.56 6.30 -14.45
N LYS A 334 6.59 7.09 -15.52
CA LYS A 334 7.46 8.26 -15.62
C LYS A 334 6.79 9.44 -14.93
N ALA A 335 7.45 10.01 -13.91
CA ALA A 335 6.94 11.13 -13.13
C ALA A 335 7.97 12.25 -13.02
N VAL A 336 7.50 13.50 -13.03
CA VAL A 336 8.35 14.68 -12.82
C VAL A 336 8.63 14.83 -11.33
N LEU A 337 9.89 14.94 -10.96
CA LEU A 337 10.33 15.07 -9.58
C LEU A 337 10.12 16.49 -9.07
N SER A 338 9.34 16.66 -7.99
CA SER A 338 9.01 17.98 -7.44
C SER A 338 10.13 18.60 -6.60
N LYS A 339 11.07 17.81 -6.11
CA LYS A 339 12.16 18.26 -5.23
C LYS A 339 13.41 17.43 -5.47
N ARG A 340 14.56 18.12 -5.56
CA ARG A 340 15.87 17.49 -5.67
C ARG A 340 16.08 16.37 -4.66
N ILE A 341 16.60 15.23 -5.11
CA ILE A 341 17.01 14.11 -4.29
C ILE A 341 18.53 13.96 -4.44
N VAL A 342 19.28 14.18 -3.37
CA VAL A 342 20.71 13.91 -3.32
C VAL A 342 20.95 12.50 -2.84
N SER A 343 21.76 11.72 -3.51
CA SER A 343 22.14 10.37 -3.16
C SER A 343 23.65 10.20 -3.05
N SER A 344 24.08 9.01 -2.72
CA SER A 344 25.49 8.64 -2.57
C SER A 344 25.86 7.62 -3.64
N LEU A 345 26.97 7.82 -4.32
CA LEU A 345 27.51 6.93 -5.36
C LEU A 345 27.72 5.47 -4.91
N LYS A 346 27.72 5.21 -3.61
CA LYS A 346 28.05 3.90 -3.02
C LYS A 346 26.88 2.93 -2.92
N HIS A 347 25.63 3.42 -3.05
CA HIS A 347 24.44 2.63 -2.72
C HIS A 347 23.34 2.87 -3.75
N ARG A 348 22.63 1.82 -4.10
CA ARG A 348 21.30 1.93 -4.70
C ARG A 348 20.34 2.46 -3.65
N GLU A 349 19.64 3.57 -3.93
CA GLU A 349 18.77 4.19 -2.94
C GLU A 349 17.30 4.08 -3.33
N TYR A 350 16.47 3.64 -2.39
CA TYR A 350 15.01 3.53 -2.53
C TYR A 350 14.33 4.71 -1.82
N VAL A 351 13.87 5.67 -2.59
CA VAL A 351 13.21 6.87 -2.06
C VAL A 351 11.71 6.71 -2.18
N ARG A 352 11.00 6.68 -1.03
CA ARG A 352 9.54 6.68 -0.99
C ARG A 352 9.03 7.95 -1.57
N VAL A 353 8.06 7.87 -2.48
CA VAL A 353 7.45 9.02 -3.14
C VAL A 353 5.93 8.97 -3.07
N LYS A 354 5.32 10.14 -2.96
CA LYS A 354 3.94 10.37 -3.32
C LYS A 354 3.87 10.64 -4.81
N VAL A 355 2.85 10.09 -5.48
CA VAL A 355 2.62 10.31 -6.91
C VAL A 355 1.22 10.85 -7.12
N GLY A 356 1.07 11.77 -8.05
CA GLY A 356 -0.23 12.27 -8.45
C GLY A 356 -0.20 12.78 -9.88
N LYS A 357 -1.37 12.97 -10.48
CA LYS A 357 -1.51 13.49 -11.83
C LYS A 357 -1.85 14.98 -11.78
N VAL A 358 -1.07 15.78 -12.49
CA VAL A 358 -1.30 17.23 -12.66
C VAL A 358 -1.33 17.53 -14.15
N GLY A 359 -2.49 17.88 -14.69
CA GLY A 359 -2.70 17.90 -16.14
C GLY A 359 -2.46 16.52 -16.74
N ASP A 360 -1.61 16.45 -17.77
CA ASP A 360 -1.27 15.19 -18.45
C ASP A 360 -0.01 14.50 -17.90
N LYS A 361 0.59 15.03 -16.84
CA LYS A 361 1.86 14.54 -16.29
C LYS A 361 1.66 13.90 -14.92
N PHE A 362 2.39 12.81 -14.65
CA PHE A 362 2.59 12.37 -13.29
C PHE A 362 3.68 13.22 -12.63
N VAL A 363 3.44 13.59 -11.39
CA VAL A 363 4.40 14.31 -10.54
C VAL A 363 4.67 13.46 -9.32
N CYS A 364 5.93 13.36 -8.90
CA CYS A 364 6.31 12.64 -7.68
C CYS A 364 7.04 13.55 -6.68
N ALA A 365 6.64 13.42 -5.42
CA ALA A 365 7.22 14.16 -4.30
C ALA A 365 7.89 13.20 -3.31
N PRO A 366 9.19 13.38 -2.99
CA PRO A 366 9.89 12.52 -2.04
C PRO A 366 9.38 12.75 -0.62
N LEU A 367 9.17 11.63 0.10
CA LEU A 367 8.79 11.61 1.50
C LEU A 367 10.03 11.59 2.41
N ALA A 368 9.78 11.60 3.74
CA ALA A 368 10.85 11.50 4.73
C ALA A 368 11.74 10.26 4.50
N ARG A 369 13.06 10.45 4.48
CA ARG A 369 14.05 9.43 4.10
C ARG A 369 14.57 8.58 5.26
N GLY A 370 14.15 8.84 6.50
CA GLY A 370 14.60 8.10 7.68
C GLY A 370 14.29 6.60 7.57
N ALA A 371 15.22 5.75 7.98
CA ALA A 371 15.04 4.29 7.98
C ALA A 371 13.97 3.84 8.99
N GLY A 372 13.77 4.59 10.08
CA GLY A 372 12.74 4.38 11.10
C GLY A 372 11.37 4.99 10.77
N ALA A 373 11.24 5.71 9.65
CA ALA A 373 9.99 6.42 9.31
C ALA A 373 8.95 5.48 8.66
N ALA A 374 8.43 4.51 9.41
CA ALA A 374 7.45 3.51 8.93
C ALA A 374 6.22 4.16 8.25
N MET A 375 5.70 5.27 8.80
CA MET A 375 4.59 6.01 8.19
C MET A 375 4.89 6.51 6.77
N SER A 376 6.16 6.63 6.38
CA SER A 376 6.51 6.98 5.00
C SER A 376 6.23 5.85 4.01
N LEU A 377 6.27 4.57 4.43
CA LEU A 377 5.82 3.44 3.61
C LEU A 377 4.30 3.45 3.44
N VAL A 378 3.57 3.66 4.54
CA VAL A 378 2.09 3.73 4.51
C VAL A 378 1.60 4.85 3.59
N ARG A 379 2.29 6.00 3.61
CA ARG A 379 1.92 7.19 2.81
C ARG A 379 2.43 7.16 1.38
N ALA A 380 3.44 6.37 1.06
CA ALA A 380 4.01 6.32 -0.28
C ALA A 380 3.04 5.68 -1.28
N ASP A 381 3.13 6.13 -2.52
CA ASP A 381 2.47 5.50 -3.67
C ASP A 381 3.46 4.60 -4.44
N GLY A 382 4.76 4.77 -4.20
CA GLY A 382 5.81 3.98 -4.82
C GLY A 382 7.22 4.37 -4.39
N PHE A 383 8.20 3.81 -5.09
CA PHE A 383 9.61 4.13 -4.95
C PHE A 383 10.17 4.80 -6.20
N CYS A 384 10.91 5.89 -6.01
CA CYS A 384 11.91 6.35 -6.97
C CYS A 384 13.23 5.66 -6.63
N VAL A 385 13.71 4.80 -7.53
CA VAL A 385 14.95 4.04 -7.32
C VAL A 385 16.11 4.81 -7.95
N ILE A 386 17.09 5.19 -7.13
CA ILE A 386 18.30 5.86 -7.60
C ILE A 386 19.38 4.79 -7.78
N PRO A 387 19.91 4.61 -8.99
CA PRO A 387 20.96 3.61 -9.26
C PRO A 387 22.22 3.87 -8.42
N GLN A 388 22.98 2.82 -8.15
CA GLN A 388 24.34 2.95 -7.67
C GLN A 388 25.15 3.77 -8.70
N GLU A 389 26.09 4.58 -8.24
CA GLU A 389 26.91 5.49 -9.07
C GLU A 389 26.15 6.77 -9.55
N SER A 390 24.93 7.02 -9.04
CA SER A 390 24.19 8.26 -9.26
C SER A 390 24.24 9.16 -8.01
N GLU A 391 24.45 10.47 -8.21
CA GLU A 391 24.36 11.46 -7.13
C GLU A 391 22.92 11.88 -6.81
N GLY A 392 21.94 11.31 -7.49
CA GLY A 392 20.52 11.60 -7.34
C GLY A 392 19.91 12.22 -8.58
N PHE A 393 18.83 12.98 -8.38
CA PHE A 393 18.06 13.63 -9.44
C PHE A 393 17.74 15.08 -9.07
N GLU A 394 17.72 15.96 -10.06
CA GLU A 394 17.33 17.36 -9.87
C GLU A 394 15.80 17.53 -9.86
N ALA A 395 15.32 18.62 -9.26
CA ALA A 395 13.92 19.00 -9.36
C ALA A 395 13.55 19.30 -10.82
N GLY A 396 12.40 18.82 -11.29
CA GLY A 396 11.96 18.93 -12.68
C GLY A 396 12.41 17.79 -13.59
N GLU A 397 13.34 16.94 -13.15
CA GLU A 397 13.71 15.74 -13.92
C GLU A 397 12.58 14.71 -13.99
N THR A 398 12.50 14.00 -15.10
CA THR A 398 11.61 12.85 -15.25
C THR A 398 12.30 11.59 -14.77
N VAL A 399 11.72 10.93 -13.76
CA VAL A 399 12.24 9.73 -13.12
C VAL A 399 11.27 8.57 -13.28
N ASP A 400 11.79 7.36 -13.21
CA ASP A 400 10.96 6.15 -13.14
C ASP A 400 10.53 5.90 -11.69
N VAL A 401 9.23 5.65 -11.49
CA VAL A 401 8.64 5.34 -10.18
C VAL A 401 7.97 3.98 -10.23
N GLU A 402 8.42 3.07 -9.38
CA GLU A 402 7.81 1.76 -9.16
C GLU A 402 6.63 1.91 -8.20
N LEU A 403 5.40 1.60 -8.65
CA LEU A 403 4.17 1.86 -7.92
C LEU A 403 3.75 0.70 -7.03
N TYR A 404 3.26 1.00 -5.83
CA TYR A 404 2.47 0.06 -5.00
C TYR A 404 1.01 0.06 -5.40
N ASN A 405 0.48 1.26 -5.72
CA ASN A 405 -0.93 1.50 -5.98
C ASN A 405 -1.26 1.42 -7.47
N ASP A 406 -2.51 1.12 -7.78
CA ASP A 406 -2.98 1.16 -9.16
C ASP A 406 -2.93 2.59 -9.74
N ILE A 407 -2.61 2.69 -11.02
CA ILE A 407 -2.56 3.96 -11.76
C ILE A 407 -3.91 4.70 -11.67
N ALA A 408 -5.02 3.98 -11.77
CA ALA A 408 -6.36 4.56 -11.66
C ALA A 408 -6.59 5.28 -10.32
N ARG A 409 -6.07 4.75 -9.21
CA ARG A 409 -6.12 5.42 -7.91
C ARG A 409 -5.30 6.70 -7.91
N ILE A 410 -4.11 6.68 -8.52
CA ILE A 410 -3.22 7.85 -8.60
C ILE A 410 -3.82 8.95 -9.47
N GLU A 411 -4.44 8.60 -10.60
CA GLU A 411 -5.09 9.56 -11.51
C GLU A 411 -6.28 10.28 -10.86
N ASN A 412 -6.98 9.61 -9.94
CA ASN A 412 -8.10 10.17 -9.19
C ASN A 412 -7.68 10.82 -7.86
N THR A 413 -6.40 11.00 -7.62
CA THR A 413 -5.87 11.64 -6.41
C THR A 413 -5.69 13.13 -6.60
N LEU A 414 -6.29 13.94 -5.72
CA LEU A 414 -6.03 15.38 -5.65
C LEU A 414 -4.66 15.63 -5.03
N VAL A 415 -3.73 16.16 -5.82
CA VAL A 415 -2.38 16.48 -5.36
C VAL A 415 -2.38 17.81 -4.61
N SER A 416 -1.94 17.77 -3.35
CA SER A 416 -1.81 18.91 -2.45
C SER A 416 -0.37 19.03 -1.95
N ILE A 417 0.32 20.11 -2.29
CA ILE A 417 1.67 20.41 -1.80
C ILE A 417 1.64 21.78 -1.10
N GLY A 418 1.97 21.83 0.19
CA GLY A 418 1.93 23.11 0.91
C GLY A 418 2.06 22.95 2.41
N SER A 419 1.31 23.75 3.15
CA SER A 419 1.31 23.70 4.60
C SER A 419 0.56 22.48 5.14
N HIS A 420 1.00 21.97 6.27
CA HIS A 420 0.36 20.85 6.97
C HIS A 420 -0.80 21.30 7.85
N ASP A 421 -1.88 20.55 7.82
CA ASP A 421 -2.93 20.57 8.84
C ASP A 421 -3.60 19.20 8.98
N MET A 422 -4.08 18.87 10.18
CA MET A 422 -4.78 17.61 10.45
C MET A 422 -6.11 17.48 9.69
N ILE A 423 -6.71 18.59 9.29
CA ILE A 423 -7.94 18.56 8.48
C ILE A 423 -7.75 17.86 7.15
N LEU A 424 -6.53 17.89 6.57
CA LEU A 424 -6.23 17.20 5.31
C LEU A 424 -6.38 15.69 5.44
N ASP A 425 -5.99 15.10 6.58
CA ASP A 425 -6.16 13.68 6.84
C ASP A 425 -7.67 13.35 7.00
N VAL A 426 -8.43 14.20 7.71
CA VAL A 426 -9.89 14.06 7.84
C VAL A 426 -10.58 14.18 6.49
N MET A 427 -10.17 15.14 5.67
CA MET A 427 -10.73 15.34 4.32
C MET A 427 -10.41 14.16 3.39
N ASN A 428 -9.19 13.61 3.48
CA ASN A 428 -8.81 12.43 2.71
C ASN A 428 -9.69 11.21 3.05
N ASP A 429 -9.96 10.98 4.33
CA ASP A 429 -10.86 9.93 4.81
C ASP A 429 -12.29 10.12 4.26
N MET A 430 -12.83 11.33 4.40
CA MET A 430 -14.16 11.67 3.88
C MET A 430 -14.24 11.63 2.35
N MET A 431 -13.15 11.97 1.62
CA MET A 431 -13.10 11.83 0.17
C MET A 431 -13.22 10.36 -0.25
N ALA A 432 -12.45 9.48 0.40
CA ALA A 432 -12.48 8.05 0.10
C ALA A 432 -13.86 7.43 0.39
N GLU A 433 -14.53 7.88 1.46
CA GLU A 433 -15.86 7.40 1.86
C GLU A 433 -16.97 7.87 0.90
N ARG A 434 -16.99 9.16 0.57
CA ARG A 434 -18.10 9.77 -0.21
C ARG A 434 -17.93 9.71 -1.71
N PHE A 435 -16.70 9.65 -2.18
CA PHE A 435 -16.34 9.65 -3.60
C PHE A 435 -15.42 8.46 -3.91
N PRO A 436 -15.97 7.24 -4.08
CA PRO A 436 -15.19 6.03 -4.28
C PRO A 436 -14.12 6.18 -5.36
N GLY A 437 -12.89 5.84 -5.02
CA GLY A 437 -11.72 5.98 -5.91
C GLY A 437 -11.02 7.33 -5.87
N MET A 438 -11.59 8.37 -5.25
CA MET A 438 -10.94 9.68 -5.07
C MET A 438 -10.19 9.74 -3.73
N ASN A 439 -9.02 10.37 -3.76
CA ASN A 439 -8.17 10.54 -2.58
C ASN A 439 -7.52 11.93 -2.59
N LEU A 440 -7.04 12.35 -1.43
CA LEU A 440 -6.21 13.55 -1.28
C LEU A 440 -4.77 13.12 -0.94
N SER A 441 -3.81 13.59 -1.71
CA SER A 441 -2.39 13.36 -1.43
C SER A 441 -1.74 14.62 -0.88
N GLY A 442 -1.37 14.62 0.40
CA GLY A 442 -0.72 15.74 1.06
C GLY A 442 0.81 15.61 1.12
N THR A 443 1.54 16.62 0.63
CA THR A 443 2.99 16.77 0.84
C THR A 443 3.26 18.06 1.60
N HIS A 444 3.93 17.93 2.75
CA HIS A 444 4.10 19.02 3.71
C HIS A 444 5.45 19.72 3.54
N VAL A 445 5.46 20.89 2.91
CA VAL A 445 6.67 21.67 2.61
C VAL A 445 6.61 23.11 3.12
N GLY A 446 5.46 23.52 3.70
CA GLY A 446 5.15 24.88 4.09
C GLY A 446 4.50 25.71 2.98
N SER A 447 3.84 26.82 3.36
CA SER A 447 3.00 27.66 2.49
C SER A 447 3.77 28.20 1.27
N MET A 448 4.92 28.83 1.48
CA MET A 448 5.71 29.43 0.40
C MET A 448 6.20 28.39 -0.60
N ALA A 449 6.73 27.26 -0.13
CA ALA A 449 7.18 26.18 -0.99
C ALA A 449 6.01 25.52 -1.75
N GLY A 450 4.81 25.49 -1.15
CA GLY A 450 3.59 25.05 -1.81
C GLY A 450 3.18 25.96 -2.97
N LEU A 451 3.18 27.27 -2.78
CA LEU A 451 2.93 28.23 -3.87
C LEU A 451 3.95 28.12 -5.00
N MET A 452 5.22 27.90 -4.67
CA MET A 452 6.26 27.66 -5.69
C MET A 452 6.06 26.32 -6.42
N ALA A 453 5.58 25.28 -5.76
CA ALA A 453 5.19 24.01 -6.39
C ALA A 453 3.99 24.21 -7.35
N LEU A 454 3.01 25.01 -6.94
CA LEU A 454 1.87 25.37 -7.78
C LEU A 454 2.30 26.17 -9.02
N LEU A 455 3.27 27.08 -8.88
CA LEU A 455 3.85 27.83 -9.99
C LEU A 455 4.53 26.90 -11.01
N ARG A 456 5.25 25.88 -10.54
CA ARG A 456 5.93 24.90 -11.41
C ARG A 456 4.98 23.82 -11.98
N GLY A 457 3.68 23.83 -11.61
CA GLY A 457 2.72 22.81 -12.05
C GLY A 457 2.94 21.44 -11.41
N GLU A 458 3.44 21.39 -10.20
CA GLU A 458 3.72 20.16 -9.45
C GLU A 458 2.58 19.77 -8.50
N THR A 459 1.59 20.64 -8.33
CA THR A 459 0.42 20.42 -7.48
C THR A 459 -0.83 21.03 -8.10
N VAL A 460 -1.99 20.50 -7.71
CA VAL A 460 -3.29 21.05 -8.11
C VAL A 460 -3.73 22.13 -7.12
N ILE A 461 -3.55 21.89 -5.81
CA ILE A 461 -3.87 22.84 -4.75
C ILE A 461 -2.66 23.05 -3.84
N ALA A 462 -2.50 24.27 -3.32
CA ALA A 462 -1.44 24.61 -2.37
C ALA A 462 -2.05 25.18 -1.08
N PRO A 463 -2.11 24.37 0.00
CA PRO A 463 -2.50 24.88 1.32
C PRO A 463 -1.56 25.97 1.79
N THR A 464 -2.12 27.13 2.19
CA THR A 464 -1.35 28.32 2.52
C THR A 464 -1.99 29.13 3.66
N HIS A 465 -1.16 29.81 4.46
CA HIS A 465 -1.57 30.70 5.57
C HIS A 465 -0.49 31.77 5.80
N LEU A 466 -0.20 32.54 4.75
CA LEU A 466 0.82 33.60 4.78
C LEU A 466 0.20 34.94 5.15
N LEU A 467 0.60 35.47 6.28
CA LEU A 467 0.19 36.78 6.75
C LEU A 467 1.00 37.88 6.05
N ASP A 468 0.32 38.85 5.45
CA ASP A 468 0.94 40.08 5.00
C ASP A 468 1.00 41.07 6.19
N GLU A 469 2.22 41.40 6.61
CA GLU A 469 2.45 42.24 7.79
C GLU A 469 2.00 43.71 7.59
N GLU A 470 1.90 44.16 6.33
CA GLU A 470 1.51 45.54 5.99
C GLU A 470 -0.02 45.72 5.97
N THR A 471 -0.72 44.74 5.41
CA THR A 471 -2.19 44.81 5.22
C THR A 471 -2.96 44.07 6.32
N GLY A 472 -2.35 43.11 6.98
CA GLY A 472 -3.01 42.19 7.93
C GLY A 472 -3.85 41.11 7.25
N GLU A 473 -3.82 41.01 5.93
CA GLU A 473 -4.58 40.03 5.16
C GLU A 473 -3.75 38.75 4.91
N TYR A 474 -4.44 37.63 4.75
CA TYR A 474 -3.79 36.35 4.48
C TYR A 474 -3.81 36.00 2.99
N ASN A 475 -2.70 35.42 2.51
CA ASN A 475 -2.54 34.68 1.26
C ASN A 475 -2.60 35.51 -0.03
N ILE A 476 -3.54 36.47 -0.19
CA ILE A 476 -3.83 37.12 -1.47
C ILE A 476 -2.62 37.86 -2.03
N SER A 477 -1.97 38.71 -1.25
CA SER A 477 -0.82 39.50 -1.69
C SER A 477 0.37 38.64 -2.13
N TYR A 478 0.57 37.50 -1.51
CA TYR A 478 1.62 36.55 -1.91
C TYR A 478 1.29 35.86 -3.23
N ILE A 479 0.02 35.48 -3.45
CA ILE A 479 -0.42 34.86 -4.70
C ILE A 479 -0.26 35.86 -5.85
N GLU A 480 -0.69 37.12 -5.68
CA GLU A 480 -0.53 38.17 -6.69
C GLU A 480 0.95 38.42 -7.05
N LYS A 481 1.84 38.42 -6.04
CA LYS A 481 3.29 38.61 -6.26
C LYS A 481 3.96 37.43 -6.98
N ILE A 482 3.50 36.19 -6.72
CA ILE A 482 4.13 34.96 -7.27
C ILE A 482 3.57 34.61 -8.65
N PHE A 483 2.30 34.95 -8.92
CA PHE A 483 1.59 34.59 -10.17
C PHE A 483 1.14 35.82 -10.96
N PRO A 484 2.06 36.74 -11.34
CA PRO A 484 1.68 37.95 -12.05
C PRO A 484 1.08 37.62 -13.41
N GLY A 485 -0.15 38.11 -13.67
CA GLY A 485 -0.85 37.89 -14.94
C GLY A 485 -1.53 36.50 -15.07
N GLU A 486 -1.44 35.63 -14.09
CA GLU A 486 -2.11 34.32 -14.10
C GLU A 486 -3.50 34.37 -13.45
N LYS A 487 -4.42 33.55 -13.96
CA LYS A 487 -5.77 33.44 -13.39
C LYS A 487 -5.76 32.50 -12.18
N MET A 488 -5.63 33.06 -11.00
CA MET A 488 -5.58 32.33 -9.75
C MET A 488 -6.90 32.42 -8.98
N ALA A 489 -7.12 31.45 -8.10
CA ALA A 489 -8.22 31.46 -7.13
C ALA A 489 -7.72 30.99 -5.78
N LEU A 490 -8.45 31.39 -4.74
CA LEU A 490 -8.26 30.92 -3.38
C LEU A 490 -9.57 30.25 -2.94
N ILE A 491 -9.49 28.97 -2.62
CA ILE A 491 -10.60 28.27 -1.94
C ILE A 491 -10.41 28.51 -0.46
N LYS A 492 -11.35 29.22 0.16
CA LYS A 492 -11.36 29.48 1.60
C LYS A 492 -11.49 28.16 2.35
N GLY A 493 -10.61 27.94 3.29
CA GLY A 493 -10.56 26.75 4.10
C GLY A 493 -11.14 26.96 5.49
N VAL A 494 -10.29 26.99 6.50
CA VAL A 494 -10.66 27.12 7.91
C VAL A 494 -9.83 28.19 8.59
N ASP A 495 -10.40 28.80 9.62
CA ASP A 495 -9.64 29.63 10.55
C ASP A 495 -9.06 28.74 11.64
N ARG A 496 -7.81 28.99 12.07
CA ARG A 496 -7.12 28.22 13.09
C ARG A 496 -6.67 29.10 14.24
N ILE A 497 -6.88 28.63 15.46
CA ILE A 497 -6.31 29.29 16.64
C ILE A 497 -4.86 28.85 16.79
N GLN A 498 -3.95 29.82 16.70
CA GLN A 498 -2.52 29.68 16.91
C GLN A 498 -2.13 30.13 18.30
N GLY A 499 -1.19 29.42 18.93
CA GLY A 499 -0.74 29.76 20.27
C GLY A 499 0.44 28.92 20.75
N ILE A 500 0.79 29.14 21.98
CA ILE A 500 1.90 28.46 22.66
C ILE A 500 1.34 27.24 23.39
N MET A 501 1.79 26.06 22.99
CA MET A 501 1.52 24.79 23.65
C MET A 501 2.43 24.67 24.85
N VAL A 502 1.86 24.33 26.00
CA VAL A 502 2.57 24.19 27.27
C VAL A 502 2.09 22.94 28.00
N LYS A 503 2.89 22.45 28.93
CA LYS A 503 2.51 21.28 29.75
C LYS A 503 1.22 21.53 30.51
N LYS A 504 0.47 20.49 30.79
CA LYS A 504 -0.79 20.55 31.55
C LYS A 504 -0.61 21.25 32.89
N GLY A 505 -1.51 22.17 33.20
CA GLY A 505 -1.44 23.03 34.38
C GLY A 505 -0.53 24.25 34.22
N ASN A 506 0.11 24.43 33.06
CA ASN A 506 1.01 25.55 32.76
C ASN A 506 1.99 25.86 33.93
N PRO A 507 2.85 24.91 34.34
CA PRO A 507 3.63 25.03 35.56
C PRO A 507 4.59 26.22 35.54
N LEU A 508 5.03 26.66 34.35
CA LEU A 508 5.93 27.80 34.15
C LEU A 508 5.18 29.14 34.00
N ARG A 509 3.82 29.09 34.07
CA ARG A 509 2.96 30.28 34.00
C ARG A 509 3.24 31.16 32.77
N ILE A 510 3.38 30.55 31.62
CA ILE A 510 3.57 31.21 30.32
C ILE A 510 2.26 31.91 29.96
N LYS A 511 2.32 33.21 29.62
CA LYS A 511 1.15 34.03 29.27
C LYS A 511 1.19 34.59 27.85
N GLY A 512 2.38 34.65 27.24
CA GLY A 512 2.57 35.21 25.90
C GLY A 512 3.97 34.93 25.37
N VAL A 513 4.29 35.52 24.23
CA VAL A 513 5.56 35.33 23.53
C VAL A 513 6.74 35.90 24.33
N GLU A 514 6.51 36.85 25.24
CA GLU A 514 7.50 37.44 26.10
C GLU A 514 8.12 36.42 27.07
N ASP A 515 7.35 35.44 27.48
CA ASP A 515 7.79 34.39 28.39
C ASP A 515 8.68 33.34 27.74
N LEU A 516 8.80 33.33 26.40
CA LEU A 516 9.62 32.35 25.66
C LEU A 516 11.15 32.57 25.92
N THR A 517 11.54 33.76 26.39
CA THR A 517 12.95 34.06 26.72
C THR A 517 13.47 33.32 27.94
N ARG A 518 12.60 32.70 28.75
CA ARG A 518 12.96 32.04 30.01
C ARG A 518 12.68 30.53 30.04
N VAL A 519 12.35 29.93 28.91
CA VAL A 519 11.96 28.51 28.78
C VAL A 519 12.66 27.84 27.61
N ARG A 520 12.79 26.51 27.66
CA ARG A 520 13.28 25.73 26.53
C ARG A 520 12.18 25.64 25.45
N TYR A 521 12.49 26.20 24.29
CA TYR A 521 11.53 26.34 23.20
C TYR A 521 11.85 25.41 22.02
N VAL A 522 10.83 25.02 21.27
CA VAL A 522 10.97 24.39 19.94
C VAL A 522 10.16 25.17 18.92
N ASN A 523 10.78 25.45 17.79
CA ASN A 523 10.18 26.22 16.70
C ASN A 523 9.60 25.30 15.61
N ARG A 524 8.77 25.88 14.77
CA ARG A 524 8.43 25.29 13.47
C ARG A 524 9.56 25.53 12.48
N GLN A 525 9.62 24.66 11.45
CA GLN A 525 10.60 24.80 10.37
C GLN A 525 10.54 26.17 9.68
N ARG A 526 11.65 26.61 9.13
CA ARG A 526 11.73 27.86 8.35
C ARG A 526 10.72 27.84 7.19
N GLY A 527 10.00 28.95 7.01
CA GLY A 527 8.94 29.08 6.00
C GLY A 527 7.56 28.55 6.43
N ALA A 528 7.41 28.05 7.66
CA ALA A 528 6.09 27.76 8.22
C ALA A 528 5.40 29.08 8.65
N GLY A 529 4.11 29.25 8.33
CA GLY A 529 3.35 30.44 8.70
C GLY A 529 3.27 30.68 10.22
N THR A 530 3.20 29.61 11.01
CA THR A 530 3.30 29.68 12.48
C THR A 530 4.59 30.35 12.96
N ARG A 531 5.72 30.08 12.28
CA ARG A 531 6.99 30.72 12.56
C ARG A 531 6.98 32.20 12.15
N VAL A 532 6.41 32.49 10.98
CA VAL A 532 6.23 33.88 10.52
C VAL A 532 5.39 34.68 11.51
N LEU A 533 4.27 34.10 12.00
CA LEU A 533 3.45 34.73 13.02
C LEU A 533 4.21 34.92 14.33
N LEU A 534 4.99 33.92 14.76
CA LEU A 534 5.86 34.06 15.95
C LEU A 534 6.85 35.20 15.78
N ASP A 535 7.59 35.24 14.66
CA ASP A 535 8.60 36.26 14.39
C ASP A 535 8.00 37.66 14.36
N TYR A 536 6.79 37.80 13.79
CA TYR A 536 6.02 39.04 13.82
C TYR A 536 5.67 39.46 15.26
N LYS A 537 5.20 38.54 16.09
CA LYS A 537 4.84 38.82 17.50
C LYS A 537 6.07 39.12 18.37
N LEU A 538 7.17 38.42 18.15
CA LEU A 538 8.45 38.70 18.83
C LEU A 538 8.96 40.10 18.49
N LYS A 539 8.91 40.51 17.22
CA LYS A 539 9.26 41.85 16.75
C LYS A 539 8.41 42.93 17.45
N GLN A 540 7.09 42.70 17.57
CA GLN A 540 6.18 43.60 18.30
C GLN A 540 6.55 43.72 19.79
N ALA A 541 7.00 42.62 20.40
CA ALA A 541 7.42 42.56 21.78
C ALA A 541 8.88 43.07 22.01
N GLY A 542 9.62 43.41 20.94
CA GLY A 542 11.03 43.83 21.01
C GLY A 542 11.99 42.70 21.37
N ILE A 543 11.64 41.44 21.11
CA ILE A 543 12.41 40.25 21.41
C ILE A 543 13.12 39.78 20.13
N THR A 544 14.43 39.51 20.27
CA THR A 544 15.23 38.94 19.16
C THR A 544 15.37 37.41 19.29
N PRO A 545 15.54 36.69 18.19
CA PRO A 545 15.65 35.24 18.18
C PRO A 545 16.72 34.64 19.09
N ASP A 546 17.84 35.35 19.25
CA ASP A 546 18.96 34.95 20.10
C ASP A 546 18.66 34.99 21.61
N MET A 547 17.55 35.64 22.00
CA MET A 547 17.07 35.66 23.38
C MET A 547 16.25 34.40 23.75
N ILE A 548 15.95 33.52 22.80
CA ILE A 548 15.10 32.34 23.01
C ILE A 548 15.93 31.07 22.91
N ASP A 549 16.01 30.32 24.01
CA ASP A 549 16.70 29.02 24.05
C ASP A 549 15.92 27.99 23.22
N GLY A 550 16.54 27.46 22.16
CA GLY A 550 15.94 26.50 21.24
C GLY A 550 15.18 27.11 20.05
N TYR A 551 15.32 28.44 19.78
CA TYR A 551 14.71 29.06 18.59
C TYR A 551 15.11 28.38 17.26
N ASP A 552 16.32 27.85 17.15
CA ASP A 552 16.81 27.11 15.97
C ASP A 552 16.50 25.60 16.01
N LYS A 553 15.95 25.08 17.12
CA LYS A 553 15.45 23.71 17.20
C LYS A 553 14.12 23.61 16.47
N GLU A 554 14.08 22.86 15.36
CA GLU A 554 12.95 22.85 14.45
C GLU A 554 12.18 21.52 14.48
N ALA A 555 10.84 21.60 14.41
CA ALA A 555 9.94 20.48 14.21
C ALA A 555 9.04 20.68 12.98
N ALA A 556 8.89 19.62 12.17
CA ALA A 556 8.26 19.71 10.86
C ALA A 556 6.73 19.79 10.89
N THR A 557 6.06 19.35 11.95
CA THR A 557 4.59 19.35 12.07
C THR A 557 4.13 19.91 13.41
N HIS A 558 2.88 20.35 13.51
CA HIS A 558 2.30 20.78 14.79
C HIS A 558 2.27 19.66 15.82
N MET A 559 1.96 18.43 15.39
CA MET A 559 1.98 17.25 16.25
C MET A 559 3.39 16.92 16.77
N ALA A 560 4.44 17.12 15.95
CA ALA A 560 5.81 16.91 16.39
C ALA A 560 6.21 17.94 17.45
N VAL A 561 5.78 19.21 17.31
CA VAL A 561 5.98 20.24 18.37
C VAL A 561 5.24 19.83 19.64
N ALA A 562 3.97 19.42 19.53
CA ALA A 562 3.16 19.00 20.68
C ALA A 562 3.78 17.78 21.39
N ALA A 563 4.27 16.79 20.65
CA ALA A 563 4.95 15.62 21.21
C ALA A 563 6.22 15.98 21.97
N LEU A 564 7.03 16.91 21.44
CA LEU A 564 8.23 17.40 22.13
C LEU A 564 7.90 18.18 23.43
N VAL A 565 6.80 18.94 23.43
CA VAL A 565 6.34 19.64 24.64
C VAL A 565 5.76 18.66 25.66
N ALA A 566 5.08 17.59 25.20
CA ALA A 566 4.56 16.52 26.06
C ALA A 566 5.69 15.70 26.70
N SER A 567 6.83 15.53 26.01
CA SER A 567 8.04 14.96 26.58
C SER A 567 8.70 15.98 27.52
N ASP A 568 9.49 15.54 28.49
CA ASP A 568 10.15 16.46 29.44
C ASP A 568 11.35 17.23 28.87
N GLU A 569 11.60 17.12 27.55
CA GLU A 569 12.73 17.79 26.90
C GLU A 569 12.51 19.28 26.62
N ILE A 570 11.27 19.69 26.33
CA ILE A 570 10.89 21.02 25.88
C ILE A 570 9.77 21.56 26.77
N ASP A 571 9.82 22.85 27.07
CA ASP A 571 8.85 23.50 27.94
C ASP A 571 7.70 24.15 27.17
N ALA A 572 7.97 24.65 25.95
CA ALA A 572 7.00 25.37 25.14
C ALA A 572 7.29 25.24 23.63
N GLY A 573 6.25 25.30 22.81
CA GLY A 573 6.36 25.39 21.36
C GLY A 573 5.12 26.01 20.74
N MET A 574 5.25 26.73 19.62
CA MET A 574 4.10 27.37 18.99
C MET A 574 3.44 26.44 17.96
N GLY A 575 2.12 26.38 17.99
CA GLY A 575 1.31 25.56 17.06
C GLY A 575 -0.17 25.84 17.13
N ILE A 576 -0.98 24.94 16.58
CA ILE A 576 -2.43 25.04 16.56
C ILE A 576 -3.05 24.40 17.80
N LYS A 577 -4.22 24.93 18.23
CA LYS A 577 -4.91 24.46 19.41
C LYS A 577 -5.27 22.98 19.36
N SER A 578 -5.73 22.49 18.21
CA SER A 578 -6.08 21.08 18.01
C SER A 578 -4.92 20.10 18.25
N ALA A 579 -3.67 20.51 17.97
CA ALA A 579 -2.49 19.69 18.27
C ALA A 579 -2.21 19.64 19.78
N ALA A 580 -2.41 20.74 20.50
CA ALA A 580 -2.31 20.77 21.96
C ALA A 580 -3.36 19.86 22.59
N ASP A 581 -4.62 19.99 22.18
CA ASP A 581 -5.75 19.20 22.68
C ASP A 581 -5.53 17.69 22.44
N ALA A 582 -5.04 17.31 21.26
CA ALA A 582 -4.75 15.91 20.93
C ALA A 582 -3.68 15.27 21.82
N MET A 583 -2.75 16.07 22.35
CA MET A 583 -1.64 15.61 23.23
C MET A 583 -1.91 15.92 24.72
N GLY A 584 -3.12 16.42 25.06
CA GLY A 584 -3.49 16.73 26.44
C GLY A 584 -2.70 17.89 27.07
N LEU A 585 -2.18 18.80 26.23
CA LEU A 585 -1.43 19.98 26.63
C LEU A 585 -2.38 21.16 26.91
N ASP A 586 -1.91 22.10 27.74
CA ASP A 586 -2.55 23.42 27.86
C ASP A 586 -2.08 24.35 26.73
N PHE A 587 -2.84 25.41 26.50
CA PHE A 587 -2.65 26.28 25.35
C PHE A 587 -2.81 27.75 25.70
N VAL A 588 -1.88 28.58 25.26
CA VAL A 588 -1.93 30.04 25.41
C VAL A 588 -2.12 30.66 24.05
N GLU A 589 -3.32 31.19 23.79
CA GLU A 589 -3.68 31.77 22.50
C GLU A 589 -2.83 32.99 22.15
N VAL A 590 -2.36 33.06 20.90
CA VAL A 590 -1.54 34.17 20.36
C VAL A 590 -2.28 34.90 19.23
N GLY A 591 -3.11 34.20 18.47
CA GLY A 591 -3.91 34.76 17.40
C GLY A 591 -4.62 33.73 16.53
N THR A 592 -5.39 34.22 15.57
CA THR A 592 -6.08 33.40 14.58
C THR A 592 -5.43 33.57 13.21
N GLU A 593 -5.36 32.52 12.41
CA GLU A 593 -4.86 32.56 11.03
C GLU A 593 -5.85 31.93 10.07
N GLU A 594 -5.85 32.39 8.82
CA GLU A 594 -6.64 31.80 7.73
C GLU A 594 -5.84 30.74 7.00
N TYR A 595 -6.34 29.52 7.00
CA TYR A 595 -5.76 28.37 6.28
C TYR A 595 -6.59 28.07 5.05
N ASP A 596 -6.09 28.45 3.88
CA ASP A 596 -6.78 28.43 2.60
C ASP A 596 -6.03 27.60 1.57
N PHE A 597 -6.62 27.40 0.39
CA PHE A 597 -6.05 26.58 -0.69
C PHE A 597 -5.93 27.41 -1.98
N ALA A 598 -4.69 27.73 -2.36
CA ALA A 598 -4.42 28.37 -3.64
C ALA A 598 -4.54 27.36 -4.79
N ILE A 599 -5.15 27.79 -5.91
CA ILE A 599 -5.42 26.96 -7.07
C ILE A 599 -5.43 27.80 -8.36
N ARG A 600 -5.05 27.22 -9.51
CA ARG A 600 -5.29 27.79 -10.81
C ARG A 600 -6.78 27.75 -11.15
N GLN A 601 -7.37 28.82 -11.71
CA GLN A 601 -8.82 28.86 -12.01
C GLN A 601 -9.24 27.72 -12.94
N GLU A 602 -8.41 27.31 -13.89
CA GLU A 602 -8.69 26.21 -14.81
C GLU A 602 -8.91 24.86 -14.11
N ASN A 603 -8.33 24.67 -12.92
CA ASN A 603 -8.44 23.43 -12.15
C ASN A 603 -9.65 23.38 -11.22
N LEU A 604 -10.43 24.47 -11.07
CA LEU A 604 -11.59 24.52 -10.17
C LEU A 604 -12.68 23.50 -10.54
N GLU A 605 -12.76 23.12 -11.81
CA GLU A 605 -13.77 22.20 -12.32
C GLU A 605 -13.35 20.74 -12.33
N LEU A 606 -12.12 20.44 -11.91
CA LEU A 606 -11.67 19.05 -11.77
C LEU A 606 -12.56 18.27 -10.79
N PRO A 607 -12.96 17.03 -11.10
CA PRO A 607 -13.84 16.24 -10.23
C PRO A 607 -13.34 16.13 -8.79
N GLN A 608 -12.02 15.96 -8.60
CA GLN A 608 -11.39 15.86 -7.29
C GLN A 608 -11.46 17.18 -6.51
N VAL A 609 -11.35 18.32 -7.19
CA VAL A 609 -11.48 19.65 -6.58
C VAL A 609 -12.91 19.94 -6.18
N ARG A 610 -13.88 19.55 -7.01
CA ARG A 610 -15.30 19.64 -6.67
C ARG A 610 -15.66 18.79 -5.45
N ALA A 611 -15.16 17.54 -5.40
CA ALA A 611 -15.34 16.65 -4.26
C ALA A 611 -14.73 17.25 -2.98
N PHE A 612 -13.52 17.76 -3.07
CA PHE A 612 -12.82 18.45 -1.99
C PHE A 612 -13.63 19.64 -1.44
N ARG A 613 -14.16 20.50 -2.32
CA ARG A 613 -15.02 21.63 -1.92
C ARG A 613 -16.30 21.17 -1.24
N GLN A 614 -16.99 20.17 -1.80
CA GLN A 614 -18.22 19.65 -1.19
C GLN A 614 -17.98 19.13 0.23
N ILE A 615 -16.79 18.57 0.52
CA ILE A 615 -16.41 18.18 1.87
C ILE A 615 -16.24 19.42 2.75
N LEU A 616 -15.48 20.44 2.31
CA LEU A 616 -15.29 21.69 3.06
C LEU A 616 -16.61 22.35 3.45
N GLU A 617 -17.60 22.32 2.55
CA GLU A 617 -18.94 22.91 2.74
C GLU A 617 -19.87 22.00 3.58
N SER A 618 -19.48 20.76 3.87
CA SER A 618 -20.37 19.77 4.49
C SER A 618 -20.51 19.95 6.00
N LYS A 619 -21.75 19.78 6.49
CA LYS A 619 -22.08 19.81 7.92
C LYS A 619 -21.27 18.79 8.72
N GLU A 620 -21.07 17.61 8.16
CA GLU A 620 -20.35 16.52 8.81
C GLU A 620 -18.86 16.86 9.00
N PHE A 621 -18.22 17.52 8.04
CA PHE A 621 -16.87 18.04 8.20
C PHE A 621 -16.81 19.08 9.32
N HIS A 622 -17.78 20.00 9.37
CA HIS A 622 -17.87 21.02 10.41
C HIS A 622 -18.05 20.40 11.82
N GLU A 623 -18.86 19.34 11.95
CA GLU A 623 -19.02 18.61 13.21
C GLU A 623 -17.71 17.90 13.66
N LYS A 624 -16.91 17.41 12.69
CA LYS A 624 -15.57 16.86 12.98
C LYS A 624 -14.62 17.97 13.47
N LEU A 625 -14.63 19.16 12.83
CA LEU A 625 -13.83 20.31 13.25
C LEU A 625 -14.19 20.80 14.65
N GLU A 626 -15.47 20.83 14.98
CA GLU A 626 -15.95 21.20 16.32
C GLU A 626 -15.39 20.25 17.40
N LYS A 627 -15.41 18.94 17.11
CA LYS A 627 -14.83 17.93 18.02
C LYS A 627 -13.31 18.04 18.16
N MET A 628 -12.62 18.43 17.09
CA MET A 628 -11.16 18.65 17.13
C MET A 628 -10.77 19.90 17.91
N GLY A 629 -11.65 20.91 17.95
CA GLY A 629 -11.43 22.18 18.64
C GLY A 629 -10.45 23.12 17.93
N GLY A 630 -10.62 24.41 18.15
CA GLY A 630 -9.68 25.45 17.65
C GLY A 630 -9.81 25.80 16.16
N TYR A 631 -10.93 25.43 15.51
CA TYR A 631 -11.24 25.75 14.13
C TYR A 631 -12.49 26.61 13.98
N GLY A 632 -12.45 27.58 13.02
CA GLY A 632 -13.58 28.27 12.47
C GLY A 632 -13.78 27.91 11.00
N TRP A 633 -15.02 27.94 10.49
CA TRP A 633 -15.32 27.47 9.12
C TRP A 633 -16.36 28.33 8.39
N HIS A 634 -16.61 29.55 8.84
CA HIS A 634 -17.69 30.41 8.33
C HIS A 634 -17.55 30.78 6.83
N GLN A 635 -16.38 30.64 6.23
CA GLN A 635 -16.15 30.87 4.79
C GLN A 635 -15.71 29.60 4.04
N ALA A 636 -15.70 28.43 4.67
CA ALA A 636 -15.20 27.18 4.09
C ALA A 636 -15.87 26.86 2.75
N GLY A 637 -15.05 26.55 1.73
CA GLY A 637 -15.51 26.25 0.36
C GLY A 637 -15.76 27.45 -0.55
N ARG A 638 -15.82 28.69 -0.02
CA ARG A 638 -15.99 29.90 -0.83
C ARG A 638 -14.79 30.12 -1.74
N ILE A 639 -15.04 30.47 -3.01
CA ILE A 639 -14.01 30.80 -3.98
C ILE A 639 -13.82 32.32 -4.03
N VAL A 640 -12.57 32.75 -3.89
CA VAL A 640 -12.14 34.13 -4.12
C VAL A 640 -11.27 34.13 -5.39
N LEU A 641 -11.77 34.81 -6.44
CA LEU A 641 -10.99 34.96 -7.69
C LEU A 641 -9.95 36.06 -7.50
N ILE A 642 -8.71 35.73 -7.78
CA ILE A 642 -7.58 36.67 -7.71
C ILE A 642 -7.29 37.14 -9.13
N LYS A 643 -7.34 38.46 -9.31
CA LYS A 643 -6.99 39.09 -10.58
C LYS A 643 -5.46 39.22 -10.62
N GLY A 644 -4.82 38.55 -11.54
CA GLY A 644 -3.40 38.76 -11.84
C GLY A 644 -3.14 40.10 -12.51
#